data_6b545674a5a657a626aa2d06b4f84cae
#
_entry.id   6b545674a5a657a626aa2d06b4f84cae
#
_cell.length_a   1.000
_cell.length_b   1.000
_cell.length_c   1.000
_cell.angle_alpha   90.00
_cell.angle_beta   90.00
_cell.angle_gamma   90.00
#
_symmetry.space_group_name_H-M   'P 1'
#
loop_
_entity.id
_entity.type
_entity.pdbx_description
1 polymer ?
#
loop_
_entity_poly.entity_id
_entity_poly.type
_entity_poly.pdbx_seq_one_letter_code
_entity_poly.pdbx_strand_id
1 'polypeptide(L)'
;MTLPFENDTGPVIKRLAARSIQTDKRRNLFVIVTIALAAALMAAIFCAGAGSDRKLEADIRGQYQAVVVNCDRDTIERLKDCPEVERWGLSQNYGSARYGDSVLTVEYADANWMELGKKPPFTGTLPQAANEILVERAFLDYFEIPAEVGQTIEVNLGNGKQTYTVSGIMDVENDSRMFQLYVSEAFVEEMAQGEPLFEFRLRYTGADSMELEQLKADIAAFLSANDVSEDQIFYSSNYFDMQGFKSGVMKYYIPVAILLLVACAVVIYSIFFISVKGKMREYGRLKVIGTTPKQIRRIVRREGLLLSLCGIPLGLLVGGAIGFAIFPAHWSWMGNLPYLAATAAACALTVFLSIHAPVRMAARVSPIEAVRSSGYETATDRKDQKNHRITPFSMAQMNFRRSRKKTVITLVSLGLTGVFLVTAATVLNSISPEKMAIEAMGDHCNYEVSWMDSGGAEGLPAIARENPLTEELRQELLAIDGVESITSHEVTSATVKFPQESVALKFPVFDREQMEQWLPEENLEQGSADYEELAANNGVVVTDSEDHLLSMFYGYTPAVGDVLTFESMDGKAIEVTVMGIAKPSVTSGTGAWGLFTLTEELADQLYPDIENREAVWNVHTSEDSDALRASIFSLLENPVLTVFSRADHAASLESQLKMMTRGVYLLLAFLFVFSMVNLVNTLMTNLLARQQELGILQSVGMTGKQVSRMLIAECLWYAGVTVFLSVGIGGILGWIFDYVISSFNIFGELSYQFPLMETVVFVLALLVVTGIFSVVAVRYSKRLSLVERIKTMD
;
A
#
# COMPACT_ATOMS: atom_id res chain seq x y z
N MET A 1 -64.92 -17.40 18.68
CA MET A 1 -65.55 -17.00 17.42
C MET A 1 -64.58 -16.12 16.66
N THR A 2 -63.90 -16.66 15.68
CA THR A 2 -63.09 -15.92 14.73
C THR A 2 -63.99 -15.48 13.59
N LEU A 3 -64.24 -14.19 13.48
CA LEU A 3 -64.97 -13.61 12.36
C LEU A 3 -64.21 -13.88 11.04
N PRO A 4 -64.88 -14.34 9.96
CA PRO A 4 -64.23 -14.78 8.73
C PRO A 4 -63.90 -13.64 7.76
N PHE A 5 -63.72 -12.42 8.21
CA PHE A 5 -63.26 -11.33 7.35
C PHE A 5 -61.74 -11.16 7.53
N GLU A 6 -60.97 -11.54 6.52
CA GLU A 6 -59.59 -11.06 6.36
C GLU A 6 -59.59 -9.54 6.25
N ASN A 7 -59.52 -8.88 7.37
CA ASN A 7 -59.36 -7.41 7.40
C ASN A 7 -58.03 -7.08 6.74
N ASP A 8 -58.04 -6.54 5.53
CA ASP A 8 -56.85 -6.03 4.87
C ASP A 8 -56.29 -4.84 5.66
N THR A 9 -55.44 -5.16 6.63
CA THR A 9 -54.75 -4.16 7.48
C THR A 9 -53.53 -3.56 6.78
N GLY A 10 -53.25 -3.94 5.53
CA GLY A 10 -52.10 -3.46 4.75
C GLY A 10 -52.03 -1.92 4.61
N PRO A 11 -53.14 -1.27 4.22
CA PRO A 11 -53.18 0.21 4.10
C PRO A 11 -52.99 0.94 5.44
N VAL A 12 -53.56 0.38 6.52
CA VAL A 12 -53.39 0.95 7.87
C VAL A 12 -51.95 0.86 8.35
N ILE A 13 -51.30 -0.29 8.17
CA ILE A 13 -49.92 -0.49 8.50
C ILE A 13 -49.00 0.47 7.69
N LYS A 14 -49.37 0.69 6.40
CA LYS A 14 -48.63 1.64 5.52
C LYS A 14 -48.74 3.07 6.05
N ARG A 15 -49.93 3.50 6.43
CA ARG A 15 -50.16 4.85 6.99
C ARG A 15 -49.49 5.02 8.35
N LEU A 16 -49.54 4.04 9.24
CA LEU A 16 -48.89 4.08 10.54
C LEU A 16 -47.37 4.17 10.43
N ALA A 17 -46.76 3.37 9.57
CA ALA A 17 -45.31 3.43 9.32
C ALA A 17 -44.89 4.79 8.74
N ALA A 18 -45.62 5.33 7.75
CA ALA A 18 -45.32 6.62 7.16
C ALA A 18 -45.50 7.77 8.17
N ARG A 19 -46.53 7.72 9.00
CA ARG A 19 -46.77 8.74 10.02
C ARG A 19 -45.76 8.70 11.16
N SER A 20 -45.31 7.51 11.54
CA SER A 20 -44.22 7.32 12.51
C SER A 20 -42.91 7.96 12.01
N ILE A 21 -42.60 7.84 10.69
CA ILE A 21 -41.44 8.49 10.10
C ILE A 21 -41.57 10.02 10.11
N GLN A 22 -42.75 10.55 9.80
CA GLN A 22 -43.00 12.01 9.80
C GLN A 22 -42.94 12.65 11.19
N THR A 23 -43.30 11.91 12.23
CA THR A 23 -43.32 12.41 13.61
C THR A 23 -41.91 12.55 14.17
N ASP A 24 -41.04 11.60 13.88
CA ASP A 24 -39.65 11.54 14.45
C ASP A 24 -38.57 11.98 13.45
N LYS A 25 -38.77 13.06 12.71
CA LYS A 25 -37.87 13.49 11.62
C LYS A 25 -36.38 13.52 11.98
N ARG A 26 -36.03 14.08 13.16
CA ARG A 26 -34.63 14.19 13.57
C ARG A 26 -33.97 12.84 13.78
N ARG A 27 -34.63 11.93 14.47
CA ARG A 27 -34.13 10.58 14.70
C ARG A 27 -33.99 9.80 13.40
N ASN A 28 -35.01 9.87 12.54
CA ASN A 28 -35.02 9.19 11.25
C ASN A 28 -33.94 9.71 10.32
N LEU A 29 -33.64 11.02 10.36
CA LEU A 29 -32.50 11.60 9.66
C LEU A 29 -31.17 10.95 10.08
N PHE A 30 -30.93 10.79 11.38
CA PHE A 30 -29.72 10.11 11.88
C PHE A 30 -29.63 8.64 11.40
N VAL A 31 -30.75 7.91 11.36
CA VAL A 31 -30.78 6.54 10.84
C VAL A 31 -30.45 6.51 9.35
N ILE A 32 -31.05 7.42 8.57
CA ILE A 32 -30.78 7.55 7.12
C ILE A 32 -29.29 7.86 6.89
N VAL A 33 -28.75 8.85 7.60
CA VAL A 33 -27.33 9.24 7.48
C VAL A 33 -26.42 8.06 7.80
N THR A 34 -26.72 7.28 8.82
CA THR A 34 -25.88 6.12 9.17
C THR A 34 -25.96 5.02 8.13
N ILE A 35 -27.15 4.73 7.60
CA ILE A 35 -27.31 3.76 6.51
C ILE A 35 -26.58 4.26 5.26
N ALA A 36 -26.70 5.57 4.96
CA ALA A 36 -26.03 6.19 3.83
C ALA A 36 -24.50 6.11 3.97
N LEU A 37 -23.96 6.42 5.15
CA LEU A 37 -22.52 6.33 5.40
C LEU A 37 -22.00 4.88 5.32
N ALA A 38 -22.75 3.92 5.85
CA ALA A 38 -22.40 2.50 5.73
C ALA A 38 -22.39 2.03 4.26
N ALA A 39 -23.40 2.43 3.50
CA ALA A 39 -23.49 2.14 2.07
C ALA A 39 -22.40 2.86 1.27
N ALA A 40 -22.08 4.12 1.66
CA ALA A 40 -21.01 4.90 1.05
C ALA A 40 -19.63 4.27 1.27
N LEU A 41 -19.33 3.80 2.48
CA LEU A 41 -18.08 3.13 2.79
C LEU A 41 -17.90 1.88 1.91
N MET A 42 -18.92 1.03 1.85
CA MET A 42 -18.85 -0.18 1.03
C MET A 42 -18.76 0.15 -0.47
N ALA A 43 -19.55 1.11 -0.95
CA ALA A 43 -19.50 1.52 -2.36
C ALA A 43 -18.15 2.14 -2.72
N ALA A 44 -17.57 2.96 -1.84
CA ALA A 44 -16.25 3.56 -2.05
C ALA A 44 -15.16 2.49 -2.20
N ILE A 45 -15.14 1.49 -1.32
CA ILE A 45 -14.15 0.41 -1.34
C ILE A 45 -14.31 -0.46 -2.59
N PHE A 46 -15.54 -0.89 -2.93
CA PHE A 46 -15.74 -1.70 -4.12
C PHE A 46 -15.50 -0.94 -5.42
N CYS A 47 -15.87 0.35 -5.48
CA CYS A 47 -15.59 1.17 -6.66
C CYS A 47 -14.10 1.52 -6.78
N ALA A 48 -13.39 1.73 -5.65
CA ALA A 48 -11.96 1.92 -5.65
C ALA A 48 -11.22 0.64 -6.07
N GLY A 49 -11.62 -0.53 -5.54
CA GLY A 49 -11.08 -1.83 -5.97
C GLY A 49 -11.28 -2.07 -7.47
N ALA A 50 -12.50 -1.87 -7.97
CA ALA A 50 -12.78 -1.98 -9.40
C ALA A 50 -12.03 -0.94 -10.26
N GLY A 51 -11.73 0.23 -9.71
CA GLY A 51 -10.88 1.25 -10.34
C GLY A 51 -9.42 0.81 -10.40
N SER A 52 -8.93 0.25 -9.29
CA SER A 52 -7.58 -0.32 -9.19
C SER A 52 -7.39 -1.48 -10.16
N ASP A 53 -8.36 -2.41 -10.25
CA ASP A 53 -8.30 -3.54 -11.17
C ASP A 53 -8.25 -3.06 -12.63
N ARG A 54 -9.05 -2.03 -12.99
CA ARG A 54 -9.03 -1.48 -14.35
C ARG A 54 -7.75 -0.70 -14.65
N LYS A 55 -7.19 0.00 -13.67
CA LYS A 55 -5.88 0.62 -13.81
C LYS A 55 -4.83 -0.44 -14.08
N LEU A 56 -4.77 -1.46 -13.25
CA LEU A 56 -3.86 -2.58 -13.40
C LEU A 56 -4.01 -3.27 -14.77
N GLU A 57 -5.25 -3.50 -15.21
CA GLU A 57 -5.53 -4.05 -16.53
C GLU A 57 -5.09 -3.12 -17.67
N ALA A 58 -5.26 -1.79 -17.52
CA ALA A 58 -4.80 -0.81 -18.49
C ALA A 58 -3.27 -0.69 -18.51
N ASP A 59 -2.63 -0.82 -17.35
CA ASP A 59 -1.18 -0.78 -17.22
C ASP A 59 -0.54 -2.04 -17.84
N ILE A 60 -1.12 -3.22 -17.65
CA ILE A 60 -0.65 -4.48 -18.22
C ILE A 60 -0.97 -4.58 -19.73
N ARG A 61 -2.17 -4.15 -20.13
CA ARG A 61 -2.65 -4.28 -21.50
C ARG A 61 -1.76 -3.58 -22.49
N GLY A 62 -1.20 -4.34 -23.42
CA GLY A 62 -0.29 -3.81 -24.45
C GLY A 62 1.15 -3.62 -23.97
N GLN A 63 1.51 -4.03 -22.73
CA GLN A 63 2.90 -4.11 -22.32
C GLN A 63 3.64 -5.27 -23.00
N TYR A 64 4.96 -5.17 -23.01
CA TYR A 64 5.86 -6.24 -23.45
C TYR A 64 5.93 -7.37 -22.40
N GLN A 65 6.31 -8.56 -22.86
CA GLN A 65 6.48 -9.73 -21.99
C GLN A 65 7.94 -10.10 -21.78
N ALA A 66 8.79 -9.83 -22.77
CA ALA A 66 10.22 -10.12 -22.65
C ALA A 66 11.07 -9.00 -23.28
N VAL A 67 12.30 -8.92 -22.83
CA VAL A 67 13.36 -8.09 -23.38
C VAL A 67 14.49 -9.04 -23.76
N VAL A 68 14.97 -8.99 -24.98
CA VAL A 68 16.18 -9.66 -25.41
C VAL A 68 17.30 -8.64 -25.42
N VAL A 69 18.33 -8.86 -24.63
CA VAL A 69 19.48 -7.96 -24.52
C VAL A 69 20.56 -8.35 -25.51
N ASN A 70 21.49 -7.42 -25.78
CA ASN A 70 22.65 -7.60 -26.66
C ASN A 70 22.27 -8.07 -28.07
N CYS A 71 21.15 -7.54 -28.62
CA CYS A 71 20.74 -7.84 -29.99
C CYS A 71 21.53 -7.02 -31.01
N ASP A 72 22.20 -7.70 -31.92
CA ASP A 72 22.74 -7.09 -33.14
C ASP A 72 21.62 -6.83 -34.17
N ARG A 73 21.93 -6.06 -35.20
CA ARG A 73 20.94 -5.72 -36.23
C ARG A 73 20.42 -6.97 -36.98
N ASP A 74 21.23 -8.00 -37.13
CA ASP A 74 20.83 -9.24 -37.80
C ASP A 74 19.80 -10.03 -36.97
N THR A 75 19.98 -10.09 -35.68
CA THR A 75 19.02 -10.70 -34.75
C THR A 75 17.70 -9.93 -34.73
N ILE A 76 17.77 -8.58 -34.68
CA ILE A 76 16.57 -7.73 -34.75
C ILE A 76 15.79 -7.98 -36.07
N GLU A 77 16.49 -8.03 -37.22
CA GLU A 77 15.88 -8.28 -38.52
C GLU A 77 15.19 -9.66 -38.59
N ARG A 78 15.76 -10.68 -37.94
CA ARG A 78 15.13 -12.01 -37.84
C ARG A 78 13.88 -12.02 -36.99
N LEU A 79 13.91 -11.33 -35.82
CA LEU A 79 12.83 -11.39 -34.86
C LEU A 79 11.64 -10.52 -35.22
N LYS A 80 11.87 -9.32 -35.75
CA LYS A 80 10.83 -8.29 -35.92
C LYS A 80 9.67 -8.68 -36.83
N ASP A 81 9.92 -9.53 -37.83
CA ASP A 81 8.96 -9.95 -38.86
C ASP A 81 8.31 -11.29 -38.56
N CYS A 82 8.61 -11.92 -37.41
CA CYS A 82 8.01 -13.18 -37.00
C CYS A 82 6.53 -13.01 -36.60
N PRO A 83 5.65 -13.95 -36.97
CA PRO A 83 4.22 -13.89 -36.63
C PRO A 83 3.94 -13.98 -35.13
N GLU A 84 4.88 -14.50 -34.35
CA GLU A 84 4.85 -14.55 -32.86
C GLU A 84 5.03 -13.17 -32.24
N VAL A 85 5.64 -12.22 -32.94
CA VAL A 85 5.89 -10.86 -32.50
C VAL A 85 4.74 -9.96 -32.93
N GLU A 86 3.88 -9.58 -31.98
CA GLU A 86 2.78 -8.63 -32.22
C GLU A 86 3.32 -7.22 -32.40
N ARG A 87 4.26 -6.84 -31.53
CA ARG A 87 4.92 -5.51 -31.52
C ARG A 87 6.31 -5.65 -30.91
N TRP A 88 7.20 -4.79 -31.32
CA TRP A 88 8.55 -4.70 -30.78
C TRP A 88 9.00 -3.24 -30.67
N GLY A 89 10.02 -3.01 -29.86
CA GLY A 89 10.66 -1.72 -29.69
C GLY A 89 12.12 -1.89 -29.27
N LEU A 90 12.93 -0.89 -29.56
CA LEU A 90 14.36 -0.90 -29.29
C LEU A 90 14.75 0.11 -28.24
N SER A 91 15.68 -0.28 -27.38
CA SER A 91 16.39 0.63 -26.47
C SER A 91 17.87 0.27 -26.38
N GLN A 92 18.63 1.19 -25.81
CA GLN A 92 19.99 0.93 -25.37
C GLN A 92 20.31 1.81 -24.17
N ASN A 93 20.77 1.19 -23.08
CA ASN A 93 21.18 1.91 -21.88
C ASN A 93 22.66 2.33 -22.00
N TYR A 94 22.93 3.60 -21.79
CA TYR A 94 24.28 4.19 -21.77
C TYR A 94 24.80 4.43 -20.34
N GLY A 95 24.11 3.91 -19.33
CA GLY A 95 24.45 4.13 -17.94
C GLY A 95 23.97 5.47 -17.42
N SER A 96 24.79 6.14 -16.63
CA SER A 96 24.41 7.39 -15.99
C SER A 96 25.39 8.52 -16.29
N ALA A 97 24.84 9.71 -16.48
CA ALA A 97 25.58 10.96 -16.57
C ALA A 97 25.23 11.85 -15.38
N ARG A 98 25.97 12.95 -15.23
CA ARG A 98 25.73 13.88 -14.13
C ARG A 98 25.44 15.27 -14.63
N TYR A 99 24.55 15.93 -13.92
CA TYR A 99 24.28 17.34 -14.10
C TYR A 99 24.12 18.00 -12.73
N GLY A 100 25.10 18.83 -12.33
CA GLY A 100 25.16 19.35 -10.97
C GLY A 100 25.25 18.24 -9.92
N ASP A 101 24.32 18.25 -8.99
CA ASP A 101 24.18 17.25 -7.93
C ASP A 101 23.15 16.14 -8.24
N SER A 102 22.79 15.99 -9.49
CA SER A 102 21.79 15.04 -9.97
C SER A 102 22.40 13.95 -10.85
N VAL A 103 21.74 12.81 -10.88
CA VAL A 103 22.07 11.68 -11.75
C VAL A 103 21.08 11.64 -12.91
N LEU A 104 21.61 11.53 -14.14
CA LEU A 104 20.82 11.37 -15.35
C LEU A 104 21.02 9.95 -15.89
N THR A 105 20.01 9.13 -15.88
CA THR A 105 20.04 7.85 -16.61
C THR A 105 19.91 8.13 -18.09
N VAL A 106 20.90 7.75 -18.86
CA VAL A 106 20.97 8.01 -20.31
C VAL A 106 20.54 6.79 -21.09
N GLU A 107 19.48 6.90 -21.86
CA GLU A 107 18.88 5.77 -22.58
C GLU A 107 18.49 6.20 -24.01
N TYR A 108 18.76 5.37 -25.00
CA TYR A 108 18.08 5.43 -26.28
C TYR A 108 16.79 4.62 -26.21
N ALA A 109 15.71 5.12 -26.77
CA ALA A 109 14.46 4.42 -26.87
C ALA A 109 13.67 4.86 -28.09
N ASP A 110 13.19 3.91 -28.89
CA ASP A 110 12.30 4.20 -30.00
C ASP A 110 10.84 4.45 -29.56
N ALA A 111 10.00 4.91 -30.46
CA ALA A 111 8.60 5.21 -30.14
C ALA A 111 7.81 3.97 -29.67
N ASN A 112 8.10 2.81 -30.23
CA ASN A 112 7.43 1.57 -29.86
C ASN A 112 7.86 1.10 -28.47
N TRP A 113 9.16 1.24 -28.15
CA TRP A 113 9.68 0.92 -26.83
C TRP A 113 9.02 1.79 -25.74
N MET A 114 8.87 3.11 -26.02
CA MET A 114 8.17 4.02 -25.13
C MET A 114 6.73 3.59 -24.89
N GLU A 115 6.03 3.19 -25.95
CA GLU A 115 4.64 2.76 -25.88
C GLU A 115 4.47 1.41 -25.16
N LEU A 116 5.32 0.41 -25.49
CA LEU A 116 5.32 -0.90 -24.85
C LEU A 116 5.69 -0.82 -23.36
N GLY A 117 6.58 0.11 -22.99
CA GLY A 117 6.94 0.38 -21.61
C GLY A 117 5.95 1.27 -20.85
N LYS A 118 4.87 1.75 -21.51
CA LYS A 118 3.88 2.66 -20.92
C LYS A 118 4.52 3.92 -20.32
N LYS A 119 5.58 4.42 -20.96
CA LYS A 119 6.23 5.65 -20.53
C LYS A 119 5.23 6.83 -20.58
N PRO A 120 5.38 7.82 -19.69
CA PRO A 120 4.51 9.00 -19.67
C PRO A 120 4.50 9.76 -21.00
N PRO A 121 3.45 10.50 -21.31
CA PRO A 121 3.40 11.32 -22.51
C PRO A 121 4.42 12.46 -22.46
N PHE A 122 4.91 12.89 -23.62
CA PHE A 122 5.84 14.01 -23.75
C PHE A 122 5.33 15.04 -24.75
N THR A 123 5.82 16.27 -24.63
CA THR A 123 5.60 17.36 -25.59
C THR A 123 6.84 17.53 -26.47
N GLY A 124 6.68 17.81 -27.75
CA GLY A 124 7.79 17.88 -28.71
C GLY A 124 7.93 16.59 -29.52
N THR A 125 9.16 16.21 -29.85
CA THR A 125 9.51 15.03 -30.64
C THR A 125 10.57 14.19 -29.94
N LEU A 126 10.63 12.90 -30.28
CA LEU A 126 11.78 12.07 -29.92
C LEU A 126 13.05 12.64 -30.58
N PRO A 127 14.22 12.54 -29.93
CA PRO A 127 15.50 12.96 -30.45
C PRO A 127 15.80 12.26 -31.79
N GLN A 128 16.25 12.98 -32.79
CA GLN A 128 16.63 12.44 -34.10
C GLN A 128 18.10 12.71 -34.42
N ALA A 129 18.59 13.91 -34.12
CA ALA A 129 20.00 14.25 -34.30
C ALA A 129 20.82 13.84 -33.05
N ALA A 130 22.11 13.56 -33.23
CA ALA A 130 22.99 13.13 -32.13
C ALA A 130 23.11 14.16 -30.97
N ASN A 131 22.83 15.45 -31.26
CA ASN A 131 22.84 16.52 -30.28
C ASN A 131 21.41 16.88 -29.76
N GLU A 132 20.42 16.03 -29.98
CA GLU A 132 19.06 16.20 -29.45
C GLU A 132 18.81 15.27 -28.27
N ILE A 133 18.07 15.78 -27.29
CA ILE A 133 17.70 15.02 -26.07
C ILE A 133 16.22 15.24 -25.72
N LEU A 134 15.62 14.21 -25.11
CA LEU A 134 14.33 14.31 -24.45
C LEU A 134 14.57 14.17 -22.94
N VAL A 135 14.03 15.10 -22.15
CA VAL A 135 14.27 15.17 -20.70
C VAL A 135 12.96 15.21 -19.91
N GLU A 136 13.03 14.85 -18.66
CA GLU A 136 11.89 15.01 -17.73
C GLU A 136 11.68 16.49 -17.38
N ARG A 137 10.42 16.88 -17.23
CA ARG A 137 10.06 18.23 -16.74
C ARG A 137 10.64 18.48 -15.37
N ALA A 138 10.60 17.49 -14.47
CA ALA A 138 11.13 17.60 -13.13
C ALA A 138 12.62 17.96 -13.10
N PHE A 139 13.42 17.47 -14.06
CA PHE A 139 14.82 17.86 -14.22
C PHE A 139 14.96 19.36 -14.55
N LEU A 140 14.17 19.85 -15.50
CA LEU A 140 14.23 21.26 -15.89
C LEU A 140 13.77 22.18 -14.74
N ASP A 141 12.72 21.79 -14.03
CA ASP A 141 12.17 22.53 -12.90
C ASP A 141 13.17 22.54 -11.71
N TYR A 142 13.85 21.42 -11.46
CA TYR A 142 14.84 21.32 -10.39
C TYR A 142 16.04 22.27 -10.59
N PHE A 143 16.51 22.40 -11.82
CA PHE A 143 17.63 23.28 -12.16
C PHE A 143 17.18 24.69 -12.60
N GLU A 144 15.91 25.04 -12.42
CA GLU A 144 15.35 26.33 -12.82
C GLU A 144 15.57 26.66 -14.32
N ILE A 145 15.67 25.61 -15.17
CA ILE A 145 15.80 25.73 -16.61
C ILE A 145 14.39 25.90 -17.21
N PRO A 146 14.18 26.87 -18.14
CA PRO A 146 12.88 27.02 -18.78
C PRO A 146 12.42 25.73 -19.47
N ALA A 147 11.23 25.21 -19.13
CA ALA A 147 10.68 23.99 -19.71
C ALA A 147 10.09 24.24 -21.13
N GLU A 148 10.96 24.58 -22.07
CA GLU A 148 10.62 24.90 -23.47
C GLU A 148 11.37 23.97 -24.43
N VAL A 149 10.68 23.45 -25.44
CA VAL A 149 11.30 22.69 -26.54
C VAL A 149 12.19 23.62 -27.35
N GLY A 150 13.40 23.18 -27.67
CA GLY A 150 14.42 24.01 -28.34
C GLY A 150 15.42 24.67 -27.38
N GLN A 151 15.23 24.55 -26.07
CA GLN A 151 16.20 24.95 -25.04
C GLN A 151 17.49 24.14 -25.19
N THR A 152 18.62 24.73 -24.86
CA THR A 152 19.93 24.06 -24.93
C THR A 152 20.49 23.82 -23.52
N ILE A 153 21.08 22.65 -23.33
CA ILE A 153 21.69 22.20 -22.06
C ILE A 153 23.12 21.74 -22.39
N GLU A 154 24.09 22.15 -21.58
CA GLU A 154 25.46 21.68 -21.66
C GLU A 154 25.69 20.57 -20.66
N VAL A 155 25.89 19.33 -21.14
CA VAL A 155 26.08 18.14 -20.31
C VAL A 155 27.09 17.21 -20.94
N ASN A 156 27.76 16.40 -20.10
CA ASN A 156 28.66 15.34 -20.53
C ASN A 156 27.92 14.00 -20.49
N LEU A 157 27.62 13.42 -21.65
CA LEU A 157 26.95 12.12 -21.77
C LEU A 157 27.95 10.99 -22.12
N GLY A 158 29.22 11.14 -21.75
CA GLY A 158 30.28 10.19 -22.05
C GLY A 158 31.21 10.61 -23.19
N ASN A 159 30.86 11.64 -23.96
CA ASN A 159 31.62 12.18 -25.09
C ASN A 159 32.23 13.57 -24.84
N GLY A 160 32.41 13.91 -23.58
CA GLY A 160 32.81 15.24 -23.14
C GLY A 160 31.64 16.21 -23.00
N LYS A 161 31.92 17.42 -22.45
CA LYS A 161 30.88 18.45 -22.35
C LYS A 161 30.47 18.95 -23.73
N GLN A 162 29.22 18.72 -24.07
CA GLN A 162 28.61 19.17 -25.33
C GLN A 162 27.28 19.88 -25.07
N THR A 163 26.84 20.67 -26.04
CA THR A 163 25.56 21.36 -26.00
C THR A 163 24.51 20.52 -26.70
N TYR A 164 23.47 20.11 -25.95
CA TYR A 164 22.33 19.36 -26.49
C TYR A 164 21.09 20.24 -26.54
N THR A 165 20.27 20.01 -27.56
CA THR A 165 18.99 20.69 -27.73
C THR A 165 17.85 19.81 -27.22
N VAL A 166 17.01 20.35 -26.36
CA VAL A 166 15.82 19.66 -25.85
C VAL A 166 14.78 19.54 -26.96
N SER A 167 14.63 18.36 -27.56
CA SER A 167 13.65 18.06 -28.61
C SER A 167 12.28 17.69 -28.04
N GLY A 168 12.24 17.20 -26.80
CA GLY A 168 11.02 16.81 -26.11
C GLY A 168 11.13 16.91 -24.60
N ILE A 169 9.98 17.09 -23.96
CA ILE A 169 9.86 17.19 -22.50
C ILE A 169 8.80 16.20 -22.03
N MET A 170 9.21 15.24 -21.21
CA MET A 170 8.33 14.23 -20.62
C MET A 170 7.71 14.78 -19.34
N ASP A 171 6.40 14.65 -19.20
CA ASP A 171 5.65 15.20 -18.06
C ASP A 171 5.61 14.20 -16.91
N VAL A 172 6.69 14.15 -16.13
CA VAL A 172 6.88 13.28 -14.97
C VAL A 172 6.97 14.15 -13.73
N GLU A 173 6.18 13.83 -12.70
CA GLU A 173 6.40 14.34 -11.34
C GLU A 173 7.45 13.45 -10.67
N ASN A 174 8.62 13.98 -10.39
CA ASN A 174 9.73 13.27 -9.76
C ASN A 174 10.34 14.17 -8.68
N ASP A 175 10.25 13.75 -7.44
CA ASP A 175 10.82 14.47 -6.29
C ASP A 175 12.24 13.98 -5.95
N SER A 176 12.75 12.94 -6.67
CA SER A 176 14.13 12.49 -6.54
C SER A 176 15.05 13.33 -7.44
N ARG A 177 16.36 13.27 -7.18
CA ARG A 177 17.38 13.90 -8.02
C ARG A 177 17.96 12.94 -9.07
N MET A 178 17.22 11.88 -9.36
CA MET A 178 17.51 10.91 -10.40
C MET A 178 16.53 11.12 -11.55
N PHE A 179 17.02 11.54 -12.69
CA PHE A 179 16.19 11.88 -13.84
C PHE A 179 16.51 10.98 -15.02
N GLN A 180 15.52 10.77 -15.88
CA GLN A 180 15.69 10.06 -17.14
C GLN A 180 15.96 11.03 -18.30
N LEU A 181 16.95 10.71 -19.11
CA LEU A 181 17.31 11.43 -20.32
C LEU A 181 17.35 10.46 -21.49
N TYR A 182 16.66 10.80 -22.57
CA TYR A 182 16.67 9.99 -23.79
C TYR A 182 17.47 10.65 -24.90
N VAL A 183 18.28 9.83 -25.59
CA VAL A 183 19.11 10.23 -26.74
C VAL A 183 18.58 9.63 -28.04
N SER A 184 19.11 10.08 -29.20
CA SER A 184 18.73 9.60 -30.53
C SER A 184 19.48 8.33 -30.96
N GLU A 185 18.99 7.64 -31.99
CA GLU A 185 19.74 6.55 -32.63
C GLU A 185 21.05 7.07 -33.27
N ALA A 186 21.05 8.31 -33.78
CA ALA A 186 22.27 8.93 -34.32
C ALA A 186 23.35 9.13 -33.23
N PHE A 187 22.98 9.40 -31.96
CA PHE A 187 23.89 9.41 -30.83
C PHE A 187 24.46 8.02 -30.56
N VAL A 188 23.60 6.98 -30.62
CA VAL A 188 24.00 5.58 -30.48
C VAL A 188 25.10 5.23 -31.49
N GLU A 189 24.89 5.58 -32.78
CA GLU A 189 25.85 5.28 -33.86
C GLU A 189 27.16 6.06 -33.70
N GLU A 190 27.12 7.30 -33.19
CA GLU A 190 28.31 8.09 -32.91
C GLU A 190 29.13 7.56 -31.73
N MET A 191 28.45 7.04 -30.70
CA MET A 191 29.11 6.54 -29.48
C MET A 191 29.59 5.10 -29.61
N ALA A 192 29.09 4.31 -30.55
CA ALA A 192 29.40 2.92 -30.72
C ALA A 192 30.88 2.70 -31.08
N GLN A 193 31.61 1.88 -30.33
CA GLN A 193 32.96 1.41 -30.67
C GLN A 193 32.96 0.16 -31.56
N GLY A 194 31.85 -0.09 -32.29
CA GLY A 194 31.62 -1.26 -33.14
C GLY A 194 30.21 -1.25 -33.63
N GLU A 195 29.65 -2.40 -33.92
CA GLU A 195 28.25 -2.55 -34.21
C GLU A 195 27.43 -2.32 -32.93
N PRO A 196 26.44 -1.39 -32.91
CA PRO A 196 25.66 -1.13 -31.72
C PRO A 196 24.76 -2.34 -31.38
N LEU A 197 24.74 -2.68 -30.10
CA LEU A 197 23.87 -3.71 -29.55
C LEU A 197 22.67 -3.07 -28.88
N PHE A 198 21.49 -3.65 -29.11
CA PHE A 198 20.24 -3.10 -28.61
C PHE A 198 19.53 -4.06 -27.65
N GLU A 199 18.66 -3.54 -26.81
CA GLU A 199 17.63 -4.29 -26.13
C GLU A 199 16.40 -4.37 -27.04
N PHE A 200 15.96 -5.57 -27.36
CA PHE A 200 14.77 -5.83 -28.15
C PHE A 200 13.61 -6.17 -27.25
N ARG A 201 12.68 -5.22 -27.08
CA ARG A 201 11.48 -5.40 -26.26
C ARG A 201 10.40 -6.06 -27.10
N LEU A 202 9.86 -7.16 -26.63
CA LEU A 202 8.95 -8.02 -27.39
C LEU A 202 7.58 -8.09 -26.73
N ARG A 203 6.54 -7.85 -27.52
CA ARG A 203 5.17 -8.22 -27.19
C ARG A 203 4.76 -9.44 -28.02
N TYR A 204 4.44 -10.52 -27.31
CA TYR A 204 4.08 -11.79 -27.92
C TYR A 204 2.61 -11.79 -28.39
N THR A 205 2.36 -12.37 -29.57
CA THR A 205 1.02 -12.41 -30.18
C THR A 205 0.05 -13.21 -29.31
N GLY A 206 -1.07 -12.59 -28.95
CA GLY A 206 -2.10 -13.22 -28.14
C GLY A 206 -1.81 -13.37 -26.66
N ALA A 207 -0.74 -12.77 -26.13
CA ALA A 207 -0.29 -12.86 -24.75
C ALA A 207 -1.39 -12.60 -23.70
N ASP A 208 -2.31 -11.63 -23.95
CA ASP A 208 -3.36 -11.27 -23.00
C ASP A 208 -4.40 -12.39 -22.76
N SER A 209 -4.43 -13.43 -23.58
CA SER A 209 -5.37 -14.57 -23.50
C SER A 209 -4.74 -15.88 -23.05
N MET A 210 -3.42 -15.91 -22.86
CA MET A 210 -2.66 -17.11 -22.50
C MET A 210 -2.51 -17.25 -20.98
N GLU A 211 -2.28 -18.45 -20.50
CA GLU A 211 -1.86 -18.72 -19.14
C GLU A 211 -0.38 -18.36 -18.99
N LEU A 212 0.01 -17.76 -17.83
CA LEU A 212 1.34 -17.16 -17.64
C LEU A 212 2.50 -18.15 -17.87
N GLU A 213 2.38 -19.34 -17.30
CA GLU A 213 3.40 -20.40 -17.47
C GLU A 213 3.51 -20.84 -18.93
N GLN A 214 2.38 -20.99 -19.63
CA GLN A 214 2.35 -21.33 -21.03
C GLN A 214 2.97 -20.22 -21.89
N LEU A 215 2.68 -18.96 -21.56
CA LEU A 215 3.22 -17.80 -22.25
C LEU A 215 4.74 -17.70 -22.11
N LYS A 216 5.29 -17.92 -20.90
CA LYS A 216 6.75 -17.97 -20.70
C LYS A 216 7.38 -19.07 -21.52
N ALA A 217 6.81 -20.29 -21.49
CA ALA A 217 7.31 -21.43 -22.24
C ALA A 217 7.28 -21.19 -23.76
N ASP A 218 6.21 -20.59 -24.28
CA ASP A 218 6.07 -20.29 -25.70
C ASP A 218 7.05 -19.20 -26.16
N ILE A 219 7.28 -18.16 -25.34
CA ILE A 219 8.29 -17.12 -25.59
C ILE A 219 9.69 -17.72 -25.61
N ALA A 220 10.05 -18.55 -24.63
CA ALA A 220 11.35 -19.21 -24.56
C ALA A 220 11.57 -20.10 -25.78
N ALA A 221 10.60 -20.93 -26.16
CA ALA A 221 10.68 -21.79 -27.33
C ALA A 221 10.82 -21.02 -28.65
N PHE A 222 10.09 -19.90 -28.80
CA PHE A 222 10.18 -19.01 -29.93
C PHE A 222 11.56 -18.37 -30.07
N LEU A 223 12.09 -17.80 -28.99
CA LEU A 223 13.37 -17.11 -28.98
C LEU A 223 14.54 -18.09 -29.21
N SER A 224 14.50 -19.26 -28.55
CA SER A 224 15.48 -20.33 -28.80
C SER A 224 15.48 -20.86 -30.27
N ALA A 225 14.30 -20.95 -30.90
CA ALA A 225 14.18 -21.31 -32.30
C ALA A 225 14.78 -20.28 -33.27
N ASN A 226 15.02 -19.04 -32.78
CA ASN A 226 15.63 -17.92 -33.50
C ASN A 226 17.07 -17.65 -33.09
N ASP A 227 17.76 -18.62 -32.49
CA ASP A 227 19.15 -18.54 -32.05
C ASP A 227 19.40 -17.45 -30.98
N VAL A 228 18.40 -17.17 -30.13
CA VAL A 228 18.54 -16.30 -28.94
C VAL A 228 18.81 -17.21 -27.75
N SER A 229 19.90 -16.93 -27.03
CA SER A 229 20.27 -17.67 -25.83
C SER A 229 19.36 -17.28 -24.63
N GLU A 230 19.15 -18.21 -23.69
CA GLU A 230 18.30 -17.94 -22.52
C GLU A 230 18.82 -16.81 -21.64
N ASP A 231 20.14 -16.65 -21.52
CA ASP A 231 20.81 -15.56 -20.79
C ASP A 231 20.56 -14.16 -21.36
N GLN A 232 20.12 -14.08 -22.61
CA GLN A 232 19.71 -12.81 -23.25
C GLN A 232 18.24 -12.46 -22.98
N ILE A 233 17.45 -13.36 -22.37
CA ILE A 233 16.00 -13.19 -22.23
C ILE A 233 15.64 -12.72 -20.81
N PHE A 234 15.12 -11.52 -20.70
CA PHE A 234 14.60 -10.98 -19.45
C PHE A 234 13.08 -10.84 -19.53
N TYR A 235 12.37 -11.54 -18.65
CA TYR A 235 10.92 -11.45 -18.58
C TYR A 235 10.49 -10.18 -17.84
N SER A 236 9.43 -9.53 -18.30
CA SER A 236 8.87 -8.37 -17.65
C SER A 236 8.24 -8.73 -16.30
N SER A 237 8.94 -8.46 -15.20
CA SER A 237 8.39 -8.63 -13.85
C SER A 237 7.08 -7.86 -13.70
N ASN A 238 7.00 -6.64 -14.20
CA ASN A 238 5.75 -5.85 -14.19
C ASN A 238 4.58 -6.59 -14.87
N TYR A 239 4.78 -7.23 -16.00
CA TYR A 239 3.71 -7.96 -16.67
C TYR A 239 3.33 -9.22 -15.91
N PHE A 240 4.30 -10.06 -15.56
CA PHE A 240 4.07 -11.38 -14.96
C PHE A 240 3.63 -11.27 -13.50
N ASP A 241 4.27 -10.44 -12.70
CA ASP A 241 3.93 -10.25 -11.27
C ASP A 241 2.59 -9.55 -11.10
N MET A 242 2.31 -8.52 -11.90
CA MET A 242 1.01 -7.84 -11.85
C MET A 242 -0.14 -8.74 -12.33
N GLN A 243 0.06 -9.60 -13.33
CA GLN A 243 -0.92 -10.60 -13.72
C GLN A 243 -1.11 -11.67 -12.64
N GLY A 244 -0.02 -12.15 -12.03
CA GLY A 244 -0.05 -13.03 -10.88
C GLY A 244 -0.81 -12.39 -9.70
N PHE A 245 -0.51 -11.13 -9.39
CA PHE A 245 -1.19 -10.34 -8.38
C PHE A 245 -2.69 -10.20 -8.66
N LYS A 246 -3.11 -9.88 -9.90
CA LYS A 246 -4.52 -9.81 -10.31
C LYS A 246 -5.30 -11.09 -9.97
N SER A 247 -4.71 -12.25 -10.16
CA SER A 247 -5.35 -13.54 -9.85
C SER A 247 -5.47 -13.79 -8.33
N GLY A 248 -4.57 -13.24 -7.53
CA GLY A 248 -4.49 -13.41 -6.06
C GLY A 248 -5.27 -12.38 -5.26
N VAL A 249 -5.32 -11.15 -5.71
CA VAL A 249 -5.86 -9.98 -4.95
C VAL A 249 -7.30 -10.16 -4.52
N MET A 250 -8.15 -10.77 -5.35
CA MET A 250 -9.56 -11.03 -5.00
C MET A 250 -9.70 -11.86 -3.71
N LYS A 251 -8.74 -12.76 -3.42
CA LYS A 251 -8.74 -13.57 -2.18
C LYS A 251 -8.61 -12.69 -0.93
N TYR A 252 -7.94 -11.54 -1.02
CA TYR A 252 -7.72 -10.62 0.11
C TYR A 252 -8.83 -9.58 0.25
N TYR A 253 -9.44 -9.12 -0.85
CA TYR A 253 -10.57 -8.17 -0.78
C TYR A 253 -11.81 -8.77 -0.14
N ILE A 254 -12.09 -10.05 -0.35
CA ILE A 254 -13.30 -10.70 0.18
C ILE A 254 -13.34 -10.70 1.71
N PRO A 255 -12.30 -11.13 2.47
CA PRO A 255 -12.28 -11.07 3.92
C PRO A 255 -12.45 -9.66 4.47
N VAL A 256 -11.78 -8.67 3.87
CA VAL A 256 -11.90 -7.25 4.27
C VAL A 256 -13.33 -6.74 4.05
N ALA A 257 -13.92 -7.06 2.92
CA ALA A 257 -15.31 -6.70 2.62
C ALA A 257 -16.30 -7.33 3.61
N ILE A 258 -16.12 -8.60 3.97
CA ILE A 258 -16.94 -9.30 4.97
C ILE A 258 -16.79 -8.64 6.34
N LEU A 259 -15.57 -8.32 6.74
CA LEU A 259 -15.27 -7.67 8.03
C LEU A 259 -15.95 -6.30 8.12
N LEU A 260 -15.88 -5.50 7.05
CA LEU A 260 -16.56 -4.20 6.95
C LEU A 260 -18.09 -4.36 6.97
N LEU A 261 -18.61 -5.38 6.31
CA LEU A 261 -20.06 -5.71 6.30
C LEU A 261 -20.54 -6.00 7.72
N VAL A 262 -19.79 -6.78 8.49
CA VAL A 262 -20.07 -7.06 9.90
C VAL A 262 -20.02 -5.78 10.74
N ALA A 263 -19.02 -4.93 10.54
CA ALA A 263 -18.93 -3.65 11.24
C ALA A 263 -20.15 -2.76 10.96
N CYS A 264 -20.52 -2.60 9.70
CA CYS A 264 -21.72 -1.86 9.30
C CYS A 264 -22.99 -2.46 9.91
N ALA A 265 -23.10 -3.79 9.95
CA ALA A 265 -24.22 -4.49 10.57
C ALA A 265 -24.38 -4.17 12.07
N VAL A 266 -23.25 -4.14 12.80
CA VAL A 266 -23.23 -3.79 14.23
C VAL A 266 -23.65 -2.35 14.46
N VAL A 267 -23.15 -1.41 13.65
CA VAL A 267 -23.55 0.01 13.71
C VAL A 267 -25.05 0.17 13.44
N ILE A 268 -25.55 -0.39 12.36
CA ILE A 268 -26.97 -0.32 11.98
C ILE A 268 -27.84 -0.98 13.06
N TYR A 269 -27.43 -2.16 13.55
CA TYR A 269 -28.11 -2.86 14.64
C TYR A 269 -28.22 -2.00 15.90
N SER A 270 -27.11 -1.34 16.31
CA SER A 270 -27.07 -0.51 17.51
C SER A 270 -28.11 0.63 17.47
N ILE A 271 -28.21 1.27 16.30
CA ILE A 271 -29.11 2.39 16.08
C ILE A 271 -30.58 1.93 16.08
N PHE A 272 -30.90 0.86 15.35
CA PHE A 272 -32.26 0.31 15.36
C PHE A 272 -32.64 -0.23 16.74
N PHE A 273 -31.72 -0.86 17.47
CA PHE A 273 -31.96 -1.33 18.84
C PHE A 273 -32.35 -0.17 19.76
N ILE A 274 -31.59 0.94 19.73
CA ILE A 274 -31.88 2.10 20.55
C ILE A 274 -33.17 2.78 20.09
N SER A 275 -33.39 2.90 18.79
CA SER A 275 -34.59 3.51 18.20
C SER A 275 -35.86 2.75 18.59
N VAL A 276 -35.87 1.42 18.48
CA VAL A 276 -37.01 0.57 18.85
C VAL A 276 -37.23 0.61 20.37
N LYS A 277 -36.17 0.57 21.18
CA LYS A 277 -36.29 0.69 22.64
C LYS A 277 -36.93 2.01 23.06
N GLY A 278 -36.66 3.12 22.35
CA GLY A 278 -37.32 4.42 22.57
C GLY A 278 -38.82 4.44 22.27
N LYS A 279 -39.29 3.58 21.34
CA LYS A 279 -40.69 3.48 20.94
C LYS A 279 -41.51 2.39 21.65
N MET A 280 -40.98 1.73 22.66
CA MET A 280 -41.62 0.61 23.35
C MET A 280 -43.03 0.95 23.87
N ARG A 281 -43.18 2.17 24.41
CA ARG A 281 -44.48 2.65 24.87
C ARG A 281 -45.51 2.78 23.74
N GLU A 282 -45.12 3.32 22.62
CA GLU A 282 -45.95 3.48 21.45
C GLU A 282 -46.46 2.10 20.94
N TYR A 283 -45.56 1.14 20.89
CA TYR A 283 -45.91 -0.25 20.52
C TYR A 283 -46.82 -0.91 21.58
N GLY A 284 -46.63 -0.57 22.88
CA GLY A 284 -47.50 -1.01 23.97
C GLY A 284 -48.91 -0.43 23.84
N ARG A 285 -49.04 0.88 23.57
CA ARG A 285 -50.33 1.56 23.31
C ARG A 285 -51.07 0.91 22.12
N LEU A 286 -50.35 0.63 21.03
CA LEU A 286 -50.90 -0.05 19.87
C LEU A 286 -51.39 -1.45 20.21
N LYS A 287 -50.73 -2.19 21.10
CA LYS A 287 -51.20 -3.49 21.57
C LYS A 287 -52.47 -3.40 22.45
N VAL A 288 -52.61 -2.36 23.26
CA VAL A 288 -53.81 -2.10 24.08
C VAL A 288 -55.03 -1.92 23.14
N ILE A 289 -54.83 -1.26 21.97
CA ILE A 289 -55.89 -1.04 20.97
C ILE A 289 -56.15 -2.32 20.11
N GLY A 290 -55.43 -3.43 20.38
CA GLY A 290 -55.66 -4.73 19.71
C GLY A 290 -54.70 -5.06 18.58
N THR A 291 -53.56 -4.32 18.40
CA THR A 291 -52.56 -4.63 17.36
C THR A 291 -51.84 -5.94 17.69
N THR A 292 -51.78 -6.86 16.73
CA THR A 292 -51.12 -8.15 16.88
C THR A 292 -49.58 -8.04 16.81
N PRO A 293 -48.82 -8.97 17.42
CA PRO A 293 -47.39 -9.04 17.28
C PRO A 293 -46.89 -9.11 15.83
N LYS A 294 -47.66 -9.73 14.92
CA LYS A 294 -47.36 -9.82 13.49
C LYS A 294 -47.46 -8.44 12.83
N GLN A 295 -48.48 -7.66 13.18
CA GLN A 295 -48.68 -6.30 12.66
C GLN A 295 -47.60 -5.34 13.15
N ILE A 296 -47.15 -5.39 14.42
CA ILE A 296 -46.03 -4.60 14.94
C ILE A 296 -44.74 -4.94 14.20
N ARG A 297 -44.45 -6.23 13.97
CA ARG A 297 -43.29 -6.63 13.15
C ARG A 297 -43.33 -6.03 11.75
N ARG A 298 -44.52 -6.01 11.10
CA ARG A 298 -44.69 -5.42 9.78
C ARG A 298 -44.47 -3.91 9.79
N ILE A 299 -44.95 -3.20 10.81
CA ILE A 299 -44.78 -1.74 10.96
C ILE A 299 -43.26 -1.43 11.07
N VAL A 300 -42.54 -2.07 12.00
CA VAL A 300 -41.10 -1.78 12.24
C VAL A 300 -40.23 -2.17 11.05
N ARG A 301 -40.54 -3.31 10.39
CA ARG A 301 -39.81 -3.69 9.16
C ARG A 301 -40.06 -2.70 8.03
N ARG A 302 -41.28 -2.20 7.88
CA ARG A 302 -41.60 -1.21 6.86
C ARG A 302 -40.94 0.15 7.12
N GLU A 303 -40.88 0.55 8.39
CA GLU A 303 -40.14 1.72 8.81
C GLU A 303 -38.65 1.59 8.40
N GLY A 304 -38.00 0.47 8.73
CA GLY A 304 -36.63 0.20 8.34
C GLY A 304 -36.41 0.17 6.82
N LEU A 305 -37.34 -0.43 6.08
CA LEU A 305 -37.26 -0.48 4.62
C LEU A 305 -37.41 0.92 3.97
N LEU A 306 -38.27 1.76 4.48
CA LEU A 306 -38.41 3.14 3.98
C LEU A 306 -37.18 3.99 4.28
N LEU A 307 -36.58 3.82 5.45
CA LEU A 307 -35.32 4.51 5.82
C LEU A 307 -34.16 4.03 4.96
N SER A 308 -34.05 2.73 4.67
CA SER A 308 -33.02 2.19 3.80
C SER A 308 -33.21 2.58 2.33
N LEU A 309 -34.44 2.71 1.86
CA LEU A 309 -34.76 3.18 0.50
C LEU A 309 -34.26 4.62 0.25
N CYS A 310 -34.16 5.44 1.30
CA CYS A 310 -33.54 6.76 1.22
C CYS A 310 -32.03 6.71 1.47
N GLY A 311 -31.59 5.93 2.45
CA GLY A 311 -30.19 5.90 2.88
C GLY A 311 -29.27 5.21 1.88
N ILE A 312 -29.66 4.06 1.33
CA ILE A 312 -28.82 3.29 0.41
C ILE A 312 -28.48 4.08 -0.86
N PRO A 313 -29.45 4.66 -1.61
CA PRO A 313 -29.11 5.44 -2.81
C PRO A 313 -28.20 6.63 -2.53
N LEU A 314 -28.44 7.37 -1.43
CA LEU A 314 -27.56 8.46 -1.02
C LEU A 314 -26.14 7.96 -0.74
N GLY A 315 -26.03 6.81 -0.07
CA GLY A 315 -24.74 6.19 0.20
C GLY A 315 -24.00 5.76 -1.07
N LEU A 316 -24.72 5.14 -2.00
CA LEU A 316 -24.12 4.73 -3.28
C LEU A 316 -23.63 5.92 -4.10
N LEU A 317 -24.34 7.05 -4.09
CA LEU A 317 -23.92 8.28 -4.75
C LEU A 317 -22.63 8.83 -4.12
N VAL A 318 -22.58 8.94 -2.79
CA VAL A 318 -21.41 9.44 -2.08
C VAL A 318 -20.21 8.48 -2.24
N GLY A 319 -20.42 7.18 -2.07
CA GLY A 319 -19.37 6.18 -2.22
C GLY A 319 -18.86 6.07 -3.65
N GLY A 320 -19.75 6.17 -4.64
CA GLY A 320 -19.38 6.24 -6.06
C GLY A 320 -18.56 7.50 -6.37
N ALA A 321 -18.93 8.65 -5.80
CA ALA A 321 -18.15 9.89 -5.96
C ALA A 321 -16.74 9.79 -5.35
N ILE A 322 -16.60 9.11 -4.21
CA ILE A 322 -15.29 8.84 -3.58
C ILE A 322 -14.47 7.90 -4.48
N GLY A 323 -15.06 6.81 -4.97
CA GLY A 323 -14.37 5.90 -5.90
C GLY A 323 -13.94 6.58 -7.20
N PHE A 324 -14.76 7.50 -7.72
CA PHE A 324 -14.40 8.35 -8.86
C PHE A 324 -13.21 9.28 -8.52
N ALA A 325 -13.21 9.88 -7.33
CA ALA A 325 -12.13 10.78 -6.92
C ALA A 325 -10.77 10.07 -6.75
N ILE A 326 -10.79 8.77 -6.40
CA ILE A 326 -9.57 7.95 -6.28
C ILE A 326 -9.01 7.57 -7.65
N PHE A 327 -9.87 7.12 -8.58
CA PHE A 327 -9.47 6.68 -9.93
C PHE A 327 -10.28 7.36 -11.02
N PRO A 328 -10.13 8.68 -11.26
CA PRO A 328 -10.96 9.41 -12.24
C PRO A 328 -10.73 8.95 -13.68
N ALA A 329 -9.47 8.68 -14.07
CA ALA A 329 -9.12 8.24 -15.41
C ALA A 329 -9.64 6.82 -15.74
N HIS A 330 -9.79 5.96 -14.74
CA HIS A 330 -10.22 4.57 -14.89
C HIS A 330 -11.67 4.35 -14.44
N TRP A 331 -12.45 5.44 -14.33
CA TRP A 331 -13.87 5.35 -13.97
C TRP A 331 -14.72 4.86 -15.16
N SER A 332 -15.51 3.84 -14.91
CA SER A 332 -16.48 3.33 -15.88
C SER A 332 -17.85 3.18 -15.21
N TRP A 333 -18.84 3.91 -15.69
CA TRP A 333 -20.22 3.81 -15.17
C TRP A 333 -20.81 2.41 -15.34
N MET A 334 -20.63 1.81 -16.53
CA MET A 334 -21.11 0.46 -16.81
C MET A 334 -20.35 -0.60 -16.03
N GLY A 335 -19.04 -0.46 -15.93
CA GLY A 335 -18.17 -1.37 -15.17
C GLY A 335 -18.39 -1.31 -13.66
N ASN A 336 -18.80 -0.16 -13.11
CA ASN A 336 -19.10 -0.03 -11.68
C ASN A 336 -20.54 -0.43 -11.30
N LEU A 337 -21.46 -0.54 -12.26
CA LEU A 337 -22.86 -0.86 -12.00
C LEU A 337 -23.07 -2.19 -11.25
N PRO A 338 -22.42 -3.31 -11.60
CA PRO A 338 -22.52 -4.56 -10.86
C PRO A 338 -22.04 -4.43 -9.40
N TYR A 339 -20.96 -3.71 -9.15
CA TYR A 339 -20.43 -3.48 -7.81
C TYR A 339 -21.37 -2.62 -6.96
N LEU A 340 -21.94 -1.56 -7.55
CA LEU A 340 -22.95 -0.73 -6.88
C LEU A 340 -24.24 -1.53 -6.60
N ALA A 341 -24.68 -2.38 -7.52
CA ALA A 341 -25.83 -3.25 -7.32
C ALA A 341 -25.58 -4.30 -6.23
N ALA A 342 -24.41 -4.94 -6.23
CA ALA A 342 -23.98 -5.86 -5.18
C ALA A 342 -23.91 -5.17 -3.80
N THR A 343 -23.34 -3.96 -3.75
CA THR A 343 -23.32 -3.14 -2.53
C THR A 343 -24.74 -2.81 -2.05
N ALA A 344 -25.64 -2.42 -2.94
CA ALA A 344 -27.04 -2.14 -2.59
C ALA A 344 -27.72 -3.38 -1.99
N ALA A 345 -27.52 -4.54 -2.60
CA ALA A 345 -28.07 -5.81 -2.13
C ALA A 345 -27.48 -6.21 -0.76
N ALA A 346 -26.15 -6.10 -0.61
CA ALA A 346 -25.45 -6.38 0.65
C ALA A 346 -25.91 -5.45 1.78
N CYS A 347 -26.05 -4.15 1.51
CA CYS A 347 -26.57 -3.17 2.48
C CYS A 347 -28.02 -3.45 2.84
N ALA A 348 -28.87 -3.78 1.86
CA ALA A 348 -30.26 -4.13 2.11
C ALA A 348 -30.39 -5.39 2.98
N LEU A 349 -29.58 -6.41 2.69
CA LEU A 349 -29.48 -7.63 3.50
C LEU A 349 -28.99 -7.32 4.92
N THR A 350 -27.94 -6.51 5.03
CA THR A 350 -27.38 -6.08 6.33
C THR A 350 -28.41 -5.34 7.17
N VAL A 351 -29.15 -4.39 6.57
CA VAL A 351 -30.25 -3.70 7.26
C VAL A 351 -31.33 -4.70 7.68
N PHE A 352 -31.73 -5.61 6.78
CA PHE A 352 -32.75 -6.61 7.09
C PHE A 352 -32.35 -7.52 8.27
N LEU A 353 -31.13 -8.00 8.30
CA LEU A 353 -30.58 -8.83 9.38
C LEU A 353 -30.47 -8.04 10.69
N SER A 354 -29.95 -6.82 10.62
CA SER A 354 -29.75 -5.96 11.78
C SER A 354 -31.06 -5.55 12.46
N ILE A 355 -32.13 -5.37 11.70
CA ILE A 355 -33.46 -5.03 12.24
C ILE A 355 -34.16 -6.25 12.88
N HIS A 356 -33.74 -7.48 12.55
CA HIS A 356 -34.48 -8.68 12.94
C HIS A 356 -34.67 -8.83 14.46
N ALA A 357 -33.63 -8.63 15.27
CA ALA A 357 -33.72 -8.71 16.72
C ALA A 357 -34.50 -7.53 17.35
N PRO A 358 -34.27 -6.25 16.98
CA PRO A 358 -35.13 -5.14 17.39
C PRO A 358 -36.61 -5.33 17.09
N VAL A 359 -36.94 -5.84 15.91
CA VAL A 359 -38.34 -6.16 15.50
C VAL A 359 -38.97 -7.22 16.40
N ARG A 360 -38.21 -8.27 16.75
CA ARG A 360 -38.69 -9.30 17.68
C ARG A 360 -38.92 -8.71 19.08
N MET A 361 -38.04 -7.83 19.53
CA MET A 361 -38.16 -7.15 20.82
C MET A 361 -39.44 -6.29 20.87
N ALA A 362 -39.70 -5.44 19.85
CA ALA A 362 -40.90 -4.64 19.73
C ALA A 362 -42.17 -5.49 19.79
N ALA A 363 -42.18 -6.64 19.11
CA ALA A 363 -43.33 -7.53 19.03
C ALA A 363 -43.61 -8.29 20.35
N ARG A 364 -42.64 -8.46 21.23
CA ARG A 364 -42.78 -9.21 22.50
C ARG A 364 -43.21 -8.33 23.68
N VAL A 365 -43.23 -7.01 23.53
CA VAL A 365 -43.63 -6.08 24.62
C VAL A 365 -45.02 -6.43 25.12
N SER A 366 -45.16 -6.61 26.42
CA SER A 366 -46.44 -6.77 27.12
C SER A 366 -47.13 -5.40 27.24
N PRO A 367 -48.46 -5.28 27.01
CA PRO A 367 -49.19 -4.06 27.26
C PRO A 367 -49.00 -3.48 28.65
N ILE A 368 -49.00 -4.36 29.68
CA ILE A 368 -48.84 -3.99 31.09
C ILE A 368 -47.41 -3.53 31.34
N GLU A 369 -46.42 -4.20 30.75
CA GLU A 369 -45.03 -3.85 30.89
C GLU A 369 -44.70 -2.52 30.15
N ALA A 370 -45.36 -2.23 29.04
CA ALA A 370 -45.19 -0.98 28.33
C ALA A 370 -45.80 0.22 29.05
N VAL A 371 -46.93 0.02 29.76
CA VAL A 371 -47.55 1.06 30.61
C VAL A 371 -46.80 1.21 31.93
N ARG A 372 -46.34 0.09 32.52
CA ARG A 372 -45.54 0.09 33.73
C ARG A 372 -44.08 0.51 33.53
N SER A 373 -43.51 0.36 32.35
CA SER A 373 -42.16 0.72 32.02
C SER A 373 -41.98 2.24 31.95
N SER A 374 -42.22 2.88 33.08
CA SER A 374 -41.75 4.25 33.37
C SER A 374 -40.25 4.31 33.47
N GLY A 375 -39.50 3.82 32.48
CA GLY A 375 -38.05 3.92 32.45
C GLY A 375 -37.27 3.17 33.52
N TYR A 376 -37.94 2.57 34.48
CA TYR A 376 -37.33 1.82 35.58
C TYR A 376 -37.21 0.34 35.19
N GLU A 377 -36.03 -0.07 34.66
CA GLU A 377 -35.60 -1.44 34.82
C GLU A 377 -35.39 -1.63 36.34
N THR A 378 -36.28 -2.33 36.99
CA THR A 378 -36.09 -2.74 38.38
C THR A 378 -34.79 -3.54 38.42
N ALA A 379 -33.76 -2.96 38.99
CA ALA A 379 -32.52 -3.64 39.29
C ALA A 379 -32.81 -4.76 40.29
N THR A 380 -32.83 -5.99 39.84
CA THR A 380 -32.98 -7.20 40.67
C THR A 380 -31.69 -7.59 41.39
N ASP A 381 -30.68 -6.73 41.42
CA ASP A 381 -29.45 -6.96 42.20
C ASP A 381 -29.42 -6.05 43.44
N ARG A 382 -29.96 -6.57 44.54
CA ARG A 382 -29.87 -5.99 45.89
C ARG A 382 -28.52 -6.18 46.59
N LYS A 383 -27.45 -6.41 45.89
CA LYS A 383 -26.12 -6.69 46.44
C LYS A 383 -25.10 -5.63 46.14
N ASP A 384 -25.31 -4.35 46.47
CA ASP A 384 -24.21 -3.39 46.72
C ASP A 384 -24.77 -2.06 47.17
N GLN A 385 -25.34 -1.97 48.34
CA GLN A 385 -25.53 -0.71 49.06
C GLN A 385 -24.24 -0.34 49.80
N LYS A 386 -23.19 0.01 49.07
CA LYS A 386 -22.13 0.83 49.65
C LYS A 386 -22.54 2.28 49.51
N ASN A 387 -22.54 3.01 50.63
CA ASN A 387 -22.79 4.45 50.69
C ASN A 387 -21.78 5.23 49.80
N HIS A 388 -22.07 5.35 48.53
CA HIS A 388 -21.29 6.19 47.61
C HIS A 388 -21.88 7.63 47.63
N ARG A 389 -21.04 8.64 47.90
CA ARG A 389 -21.40 10.03 47.70
C ARG A 389 -21.98 10.20 46.28
N ILE A 390 -23.20 10.65 46.17
CA ILE A 390 -23.89 10.86 44.91
C ILE A 390 -23.26 12.11 44.22
N THR A 391 -22.33 11.86 43.35
CA THR A 391 -21.71 12.88 42.46
C THR A 391 -22.22 12.71 41.02
N PRO A 392 -22.20 13.78 40.21
CA PRO A 392 -22.58 13.66 38.80
C PRO A 392 -21.80 12.56 38.05
N PHE A 393 -20.54 12.32 38.40
CA PHE A 393 -19.72 11.25 37.84
C PHE A 393 -20.14 9.85 38.29
N SER A 394 -20.40 9.68 39.62
CA SER A 394 -20.90 8.39 40.12
C SER A 394 -22.27 8.04 39.53
N MET A 395 -23.12 9.02 39.30
CA MET A 395 -24.41 8.83 38.61
C MET A 395 -24.22 8.41 37.16
N ALA A 396 -23.27 8.99 36.42
CA ALA A 396 -22.92 8.57 35.08
C ALA A 396 -22.48 7.10 35.08
N GLN A 397 -21.59 6.71 35.99
CA GLN A 397 -21.11 5.32 36.11
C GLN A 397 -22.23 4.34 36.48
N MET A 398 -23.14 4.72 37.39
CA MET A 398 -24.31 3.90 37.76
C MET A 398 -25.23 3.70 36.54
N ASN A 399 -25.40 4.71 35.66
CA ASN A 399 -26.20 4.62 34.45
C ASN A 399 -25.65 3.57 33.48
N PHE A 400 -24.31 3.48 33.34
CA PHE A 400 -23.68 2.44 32.50
C PHE A 400 -23.91 1.04 33.02
N ARG A 401 -23.79 0.86 34.35
CA ARG A 401 -24.06 -0.43 35.01
C ARG A 401 -25.51 -0.86 34.92
N ARG A 402 -26.45 0.09 34.95
CA ARG A 402 -27.89 -0.19 34.88
C ARG A 402 -28.35 -0.70 33.52
N SER A 403 -27.75 -0.23 32.44
CA SER A 403 -28.11 -0.57 31.07
C SER A 403 -26.98 -1.29 30.30
N ARG A 404 -26.35 -2.29 30.93
CA ARG A 404 -25.12 -2.97 30.41
C ARG A 404 -25.22 -3.37 28.93
N LYS A 405 -26.31 -4.04 28.51
CA LYS A 405 -26.49 -4.47 27.10
C LYS A 405 -26.46 -3.31 26.12
N LYS A 406 -27.17 -2.22 26.44
CA LYS A 406 -27.16 -1.00 25.60
C LYS A 406 -25.79 -0.38 25.53
N THR A 407 -25.12 -0.23 26.69
CA THR A 407 -23.79 0.36 26.79
C THR A 407 -22.76 -0.43 25.99
N VAL A 408 -22.74 -1.76 26.14
CA VAL A 408 -21.82 -2.64 25.40
C VAL A 408 -22.04 -2.54 23.89
N ILE A 409 -23.28 -2.62 23.41
CA ILE A 409 -23.59 -2.51 21.99
C ILE A 409 -23.11 -1.15 21.44
N THR A 410 -23.33 -0.08 22.21
CA THR A 410 -22.91 1.27 21.84
C THR A 410 -21.38 1.36 21.76
N LEU A 411 -20.67 0.86 22.77
CA LEU A 411 -19.20 0.90 22.82
C LEU A 411 -18.56 0.03 21.74
N VAL A 412 -19.12 -1.14 21.47
CA VAL A 412 -18.66 -1.99 20.36
C VAL A 412 -18.86 -1.29 19.02
N SER A 413 -20.01 -0.65 18.80
CA SER A 413 -20.29 0.08 17.58
C SER A 413 -19.36 1.29 17.37
N LEU A 414 -19.05 2.03 18.44
CA LEU A 414 -18.13 3.18 18.39
C LEU A 414 -16.67 2.72 18.29
N GLY A 415 -16.28 1.76 19.12
CA GLY A 415 -14.92 1.24 19.16
C GLY A 415 -14.52 0.60 17.83
N LEU A 416 -15.42 -0.17 17.23
CA LEU A 416 -15.13 -0.90 15.99
C LEU A 416 -14.74 0.05 14.83
N THR A 417 -15.42 1.19 14.69
CA THR A 417 -15.05 2.18 13.66
C THR A 417 -13.70 2.83 13.90
N GLY A 418 -13.35 3.08 15.17
CA GLY A 418 -12.04 3.59 15.53
C GLY A 418 -10.93 2.53 15.43
N VAL A 419 -11.24 1.26 15.73
CA VAL A 419 -10.33 0.14 15.52
C VAL A 419 -9.93 0.05 14.05
N PHE A 420 -10.89 0.10 13.12
CA PHE A 420 -10.57 0.09 11.69
C PHE A 420 -9.70 1.26 11.25
N LEU A 421 -9.98 2.46 11.78
CA LEU A 421 -9.19 3.63 11.47
C LEU A 421 -7.74 3.45 11.92
N VAL A 422 -7.52 3.04 13.17
CA VAL A 422 -6.17 2.86 13.71
C VAL A 422 -5.45 1.71 13.01
N THR A 423 -6.12 0.58 12.76
CA THR A 423 -5.53 -0.56 12.03
C THR A 423 -5.08 -0.15 10.62
N ALA A 424 -5.94 0.54 9.86
CA ALA A 424 -5.59 0.95 8.51
C ALA A 424 -4.50 2.03 8.49
N ALA A 425 -4.49 2.93 9.46
CA ALA A 425 -3.43 3.91 9.61
C ALA A 425 -2.09 3.27 10.02
N THR A 426 -2.11 2.23 10.87
CA THR A 426 -0.91 1.45 11.23
C THR A 426 -0.29 0.84 9.98
N VAL A 427 -1.05 0.08 9.20
CA VAL A 427 -0.54 -0.56 7.98
C VAL A 427 0.03 0.47 7.00
N LEU A 428 -0.61 1.63 6.86
CA LEU A 428 -0.11 2.67 5.95
C LEU A 428 1.20 3.30 6.44
N ASN A 429 1.36 3.51 7.75
CA ASN A 429 2.57 4.09 8.33
C ASN A 429 3.74 3.09 8.38
N SER A 430 3.43 1.79 8.33
CA SER A 430 4.45 0.74 8.30
C SER A 430 5.13 0.63 6.94
N ILE A 431 4.52 1.15 5.88
CA ILE A 431 5.14 1.29 4.55
C ILE A 431 6.04 2.53 4.60
N SER A 432 7.33 2.33 4.80
CA SER A 432 8.33 3.41 4.90
C SER A 432 9.30 3.35 3.72
N PRO A 433 9.25 4.30 2.78
CA PRO A 433 10.21 4.39 1.68
C PRO A 433 11.67 4.47 2.16
N GLU A 434 11.92 5.17 3.27
CA GLU A 434 13.24 5.27 3.87
C GLU A 434 13.78 3.92 4.34
N LYS A 435 12.94 3.10 4.99
CA LYS A 435 13.35 1.76 5.42
C LYS A 435 13.54 0.81 4.24
N MET A 436 12.69 0.91 3.23
CA MET A 436 12.88 0.15 1.99
C MET A 436 14.22 0.53 1.30
N ALA A 437 14.60 1.80 1.35
CA ALA A 437 15.88 2.24 0.83
C ALA A 437 17.07 1.75 1.70
N ILE A 438 16.91 1.70 3.04
CA ILE A 438 17.91 1.10 3.94
C ILE A 438 18.04 -0.41 3.68
N GLU A 439 16.93 -1.10 3.48
CA GLU A 439 16.94 -2.54 3.18
C GLU A 439 17.63 -2.84 1.84
N ALA A 440 17.44 -1.97 0.84
CA ALA A 440 18.07 -2.11 -0.47
C ALA A 440 19.57 -1.77 -0.47
N MET A 441 19.99 -0.74 0.28
CA MET A 441 21.35 -0.21 0.23
C MET A 441 22.21 -0.55 1.47
N GLY A 442 21.59 -1.04 2.55
CA GLY A 442 22.24 -1.25 3.84
C GLY A 442 22.17 -0.05 4.77
N ASP A 443 22.26 -0.32 6.09
CA ASP A 443 22.10 0.71 7.13
C ASP A 443 23.27 1.71 7.15
N HIS A 444 24.49 1.24 6.80
CA HIS A 444 25.72 2.03 6.76
C HIS A 444 26.03 2.61 5.37
N CYS A 445 25.06 2.66 4.45
CA CYS A 445 25.25 3.22 3.12
C CYS A 445 24.35 4.44 2.92
N ASN A 446 24.93 5.64 2.94
CA ASN A 446 24.21 6.86 2.57
C ASN A 446 24.39 7.17 1.07
N TYR A 447 25.58 6.89 0.54
CA TYR A 447 25.88 6.99 -0.87
C TYR A 447 26.59 5.72 -1.32
N GLU A 448 26.11 5.11 -2.38
CA GLU A 448 26.81 4.02 -3.10
C GLU A 448 27.50 4.60 -4.32
N VAL A 449 28.81 4.38 -4.40
CA VAL A 449 29.64 4.76 -5.55
C VAL A 449 30.12 3.47 -6.21
N SER A 450 29.72 3.23 -7.43
CA SER A 450 29.95 1.94 -8.11
C SER A 450 30.29 2.12 -9.57
N TRP A 451 31.11 1.24 -10.11
CA TRP A 451 31.31 1.06 -11.55
C TRP A 451 30.83 -0.31 -12.04
N MET A 452 30.25 -1.10 -11.17
CA MET A 452 29.85 -2.50 -11.42
C MET A 452 28.89 -2.65 -12.62
N ASP A 453 28.05 -1.65 -12.88
CA ASP A 453 27.06 -1.70 -13.97
C ASP A 453 27.61 -1.19 -15.31
N SER A 454 28.86 -0.71 -15.32
CA SER A 454 29.53 -0.23 -16.50
C SER A 454 30.19 -1.39 -17.26
N GLY A 455 29.74 -1.69 -18.47
CA GLY A 455 30.38 -2.66 -19.37
C GLY A 455 29.96 -4.13 -19.22
N GLY A 456 28.93 -4.43 -18.43
CA GLY A 456 28.46 -5.81 -18.21
C GLY A 456 29.51 -6.72 -17.53
N ALA A 457 29.24 -8.03 -17.43
CA ALA A 457 30.17 -8.99 -16.82
C ALA A 457 31.47 -9.11 -17.64
N GLU A 458 31.40 -9.05 -18.95
CA GLU A 458 32.56 -9.18 -19.85
C GLU A 458 33.50 -7.98 -19.78
N GLY A 459 33.00 -6.78 -19.53
CA GLY A 459 33.75 -5.55 -19.44
C GLY A 459 34.41 -5.29 -18.09
N LEU A 460 33.99 -5.95 -17.02
CA LEU A 460 34.48 -5.71 -15.66
C LEU A 460 36.01 -5.84 -15.52
N PRO A 461 36.70 -6.86 -16.06
CA PRO A 461 38.14 -6.97 -15.88
C PRO A 461 38.90 -5.83 -16.56
N ALA A 462 38.40 -5.28 -17.66
CA ALA A 462 39.04 -4.15 -18.32
C ALA A 462 38.95 -2.87 -17.46
N ILE A 463 37.78 -2.63 -16.83
CA ILE A 463 37.58 -1.49 -15.92
C ILE A 463 38.39 -1.68 -14.65
N ALA A 464 38.44 -2.89 -14.09
CA ALA A 464 39.20 -3.18 -12.87
C ALA A 464 40.73 -3.00 -13.04
N ARG A 465 41.27 -3.21 -14.25
CA ARG A 465 42.73 -2.91 -14.55
C ARG A 465 43.04 -1.43 -14.51
N GLU A 466 42.09 -0.57 -14.81
CA GLU A 466 42.20 0.90 -14.73
C GLU A 466 41.20 1.45 -13.71
N ASN A 467 41.13 0.80 -12.55
CA ASN A 467 40.08 1.04 -11.56
C ASN A 467 39.92 2.51 -11.21
N PRO A 468 38.74 3.12 -11.44
CA PRO A 468 38.49 4.52 -11.10
C PRO A 468 38.35 4.78 -9.59
N LEU A 469 38.15 3.75 -8.77
CA LEU A 469 38.07 3.83 -7.31
C LEU A 469 39.50 3.72 -6.73
N THR A 470 40.23 4.84 -6.74
CA THR A 470 41.63 4.91 -6.29
C THR A 470 41.73 5.29 -4.82
N GLU A 471 42.85 4.96 -4.17
CA GLU A 471 43.10 5.35 -2.79
C GLU A 471 43.19 6.88 -2.62
N GLU A 472 43.64 7.62 -3.64
CA GLU A 472 43.61 9.08 -3.61
C GLU A 472 42.19 9.59 -3.52
N LEU A 473 41.26 9.08 -4.35
CA LEU A 473 39.86 9.45 -4.33
C LEU A 473 39.19 9.09 -2.98
N ARG A 474 39.59 7.95 -2.39
CA ARG A 474 39.12 7.54 -1.06
C ARG A 474 39.51 8.55 0.01
N GLN A 475 40.76 9.01 0.00
CA GLN A 475 41.24 10.00 0.96
C GLN A 475 40.58 11.37 0.76
N GLU A 476 40.33 11.77 -0.48
CA GLU A 476 39.61 13.01 -0.78
C GLU A 476 38.17 12.96 -0.28
N LEU A 477 37.48 11.83 -0.45
CA LEU A 477 36.13 11.65 0.08
C LEU A 477 36.11 11.65 1.60
N LEU A 478 37.04 10.96 2.25
CA LEU A 478 37.16 10.94 3.72
C LEU A 478 37.56 12.29 4.32
N ALA A 479 38.14 13.18 3.52
CA ALA A 479 38.48 14.54 3.95
C ALA A 479 37.28 15.50 3.93
N ILE A 480 36.18 15.12 3.35
CA ILE A 480 34.94 15.91 3.37
C ILE A 480 34.34 15.87 4.78
N ASP A 481 34.05 17.06 5.34
CA ASP A 481 33.39 17.16 6.64
C ASP A 481 31.97 16.55 6.58
N GLY A 482 31.73 15.57 7.44
CA GLY A 482 30.48 14.81 7.46
C GLY A 482 30.57 13.39 6.87
N VAL A 483 31.67 13.03 6.18
CA VAL A 483 31.93 11.63 5.77
C VAL A 483 32.61 10.91 6.93
N GLU A 484 31.99 9.83 7.42
CA GLU A 484 32.50 9.10 8.59
C GLU A 484 33.36 7.89 8.21
N SER A 485 32.94 7.11 7.22
CA SER A 485 33.65 5.91 6.78
C SER A 485 33.26 5.52 5.35
N ILE A 486 34.11 4.74 4.72
CA ILE A 486 33.90 4.13 3.41
C ILE A 486 34.19 2.64 3.57
N THR A 487 33.18 1.80 3.32
CA THR A 487 33.33 0.36 3.18
C THR A 487 33.36 -0.01 1.71
N SER A 488 34.24 -0.93 1.31
CA SER A 488 34.39 -1.37 -0.07
C SER A 488 33.94 -2.81 -0.27
N HIS A 489 33.42 -3.09 -1.46
CA HIS A 489 33.13 -4.43 -1.91
C HIS A 489 33.86 -4.70 -3.20
N GLU A 490 34.54 -5.84 -3.22
CA GLU A 490 35.23 -6.33 -4.41
C GLU A 490 34.30 -7.18 -5.26
N VAL A 491 34.45 -7.04 -6.57
CA VAL A 491 33.68 -7.81 -7.56
C VAL A 491 34.61 -8.30 -8.66
N THR A 492 34.39 -9.52 -9.09
CA THR A 492 35.03 -10.09 -10.28
C THR A 492 33.98 -10.70 -11.21
N SER A 493 34.40 -11.20 -12.38
CA SER A 493 33.54 -11.88 -13.31
C SER A 493 34.24 -13.07 -13.95
N ALA A 494 33.46 -14.09 -14.31
CA ALA A 494 33.96 -15.19 -15.13
C ALA A 494 32.80 -15.81 -15.92
N THR A 495 33.12 -16.52 -16.99
CA THR A 495 32.17 -17.39 -17.69
C THR A 495 32.04 -18.70 -16.92
N VAL A 496 30.87 -18.97 -16.39
CA VAL A 496 30.55 -20.24 -15.71
C VAL A 496 30.03 -21.24 -16.75
N LYS A 497 30.63 -22.42 -16.77
CA LYS A 497 30.18 -23.51 -17.62
C LYS A 497 29.17 -24.38 -16.89
N PHE A 498 27.88 -24.12 -17.13
CA PHE A 498 26.78 -24.93 -16.65
C PHE A 498 26.55 -26.14 -17.57
N PRO A 499 25.80 -27.19 -17.17
CA PRO A 499 25.55 -28.36 -17.99
C PRO A 499 24.90 -28.07 -19.33
N GLN A 500 24.12 -27.00 -19.45
CA GLN A 500 23.37 -26.68 -20.67
C GLN A 500 24.01 -25.52 -21.45
N GLU A 501 24.66 -24.57 -20.81
CA GLU A 501 25.21 -23.36 -21.41
C GLU A 501 26.42 -22.81 -20.65
N SER A 502 27.06 -21.77 -21.19
CA SER A 502 28.15 -21.04 -20.57
C SER A 502 27.78 -19.59 -20.51
N VAL A 503 27.81 -19.00 -19.31
CA VAL A 503 27.30 -17.65 -19.05
C VAL A 503 28.34 -16.81 -18.30
N ALA A 504 28.53 -15.57 -18.75
CA ALA A 504 29.37 -14.59 -18.06
C ALA A 504 28.61 -14.01 -16.86
N LEU A 505 29.09 -14.23 -15.65
CA LEU A 505 28.48 -13.80 -14.41
C LEU A 505 29.43 -12.89 -13.61
N LYS A 506 28.84 -12.03 -12.79
CA LYS A 506 29.53 -11.20 -11.80
C LYS A 506 29.49 -11.91 -10.44
N PHE A 507 30.54 -11.76 -9.66
CA PHE A 507 30.70 -12.41 -8.36
C PHE A 507 31.21 -11.42 -7.32
N PRO A 508 30.58 -11.34 -6.15
CA PRO A 508 31.20 -10.73 -4.99
C PRO A 508 32.44 -11.52 -4.57
N VAL A 509 33.47 -10.81 -4.22
CA VAL A 509 34.72 -11.37 -3.64
C VAL A 509 34.74 -10.93 -2.19
N PHE A 510 34.81 -11.91 -1.28
CA PHE A 510 34.78 -11.65 0.15
C PHE A 510 36.15 -11.96 0.75
N ASP A 511 36.63 -11.04 1.59
CA ASP A 511 37.70 -11.32 2.53
C ASP A 511 37.19 -12.21 3.70
N ARG A 512 38.11 -12.54 4.63
CA ARG A 512 37.73 -13.36 5.79
C ARG A 512 36.68 -12.72 6.68
N GLU A 513 36.80 -11.42 6.95
CA GLU A 513 35.87 -10.70 7.84
C GLU A 513 34.48 -10.59 7.22
N GLN A 514 34.41 -10.31 5.95
CA GLN A 514 33.12 -10.29 5.19
C GLN A 514 32.48 -11.67 5.11
N MET A 515 33.28 -12.75 4.89
CA MET A 515 32.76 -14.11 4.86
C MET A 515 32.14 -14.50 6.21
N GLU A 516 32.84 -14.23 7.32
CA GLU A 516 32.32 -14.49 8.67
C GLU A 516 31.08 -13.63 9.01
N GLN A 517 31.03 -12.38 8.53
CA GLN A 517 29.95 -11.44 8.79
C GLN A 517 28.68 -11.80 8.00
N TRP A 518 28.82 -12.08 6.72
CA TRP A 518 27.69 -12.22 5.81
C TRP A 518 27.22 -13.67 5.61
N LEU A 519 28.13 -14.63 5.76
CA LEU A 519 27.88 -16.06 5.56
C LEU A 519 28.22 -16.90 6.82
N PRO A 520 27.77 -16.50 8.03
CA PRO A 520 27.91 -17.33 9.22
C PRO A 520 27.13 -18.65 9.06
N GLU A 521 27.47 -19.68 9.82
CA GLU A 521 26.83 -21.03 9.74
C GLU A 521 25.29 -20.96 9.77
N GLU A 522 24.73 -20.02 10.52
CA GLU A 522 23.28 -19.83 10.62
C GLU A 522 22.62 -19.35 9.29
N ASN A 523 23.39 -18.76 8.40
CA ASN A 523 22.94 -18.29 7.09
C ASN A 523 23.12 -19.34 5.98
N LEU A 524 23.67 -20.51 6.29
CA LEU A 524 23.82 -21.60 5.36
C LEU A 524 22.64 -22.57 5.44
N GLU A 525 22.23 -23.08 4.30
CA GLU A 525 21.35 -24.25 4.20
C GLU A 525 22.14 -25.56 4.25
N GLN A 526 23.29 -25.60 3.57
CA GLN A 526 24.13 -26.79 3.46
C GLN A 526 25.61 -26.40 3.33
N GLY A 527 26.50 -27.27 3.77
CA GLY A 527 27.92 -27.13 3.55
C GLY A 527 28.62 -26.21 4.53
N SER A 528 29.72 -25.59 4.08
CA SER A 528 30.59 -24.72 4.88
C SER A 528 30.92 -23.44 4.10
N ALA A 529 31.06 -22.33 4.81
CA ALA A 529 31.63 -21.07 4.31
C ALA A 529 32.94 -20.72 5.05
N ASP A 530 33.63 -21.72 5.57
CA ASP A 530 34.92 -21.48 6.19
C ASP A 530 35.94 -20.97 5.15
N TYR A 531 36.45 -19.77 5.39
CA TYR A 531 37.31 -19.06 4.43
C TYR A 531 38.55 -19.86 4.05
N GLU A 532 39.23 -20.49 5.03
CA GLU A 532 40.44 -21.26 4.79
C GLU A 532 40.18 -22.53 3.96
N GLU A 533 39.05 -23.18 4.24
CA GLU A 533 38.64 -24.37 3.44
C GLU A 533 38.27 -23.98 2.01
N LEU A 534 37.57 -22.85 1.84
CA LEU A 534 37.20 -22.34 0.51
C LEU A 534 38.46 -21.97 -0.28
N ALA A 535 39.38 -21.18 0.29
CA ALA A 535 40.60 -20.76 -0.36
C ALA A 535 41.53 -21.93 -0.74
N ALA A 536 41.63 -22.95 0.13
CA ALA A 536 42.49 -24.11 -0.13
C ALA A 536 41.98 -25.04 -1.25
N ASN A 537 40.66 -25.04 -1.49
CA ASN A 537 40.01 -25.99 -2.42
C ASN A 537 39.35 -25.32 -3.63
N ASN A 538 39.65 -24.07 -3.93
CA ASN A 538 38.92 -23.25 -4.92
C ASN A 538 37.41 -23.36 -4.71
N GLY A 539 36.98 -23.25 -3.45
CA GLY A 539 35.59 -23.38 -3.04
C GLY A 539 34.80 -22.10 -3.29
N VAL A 540 33.52 -22.27 -3.53
CA VAL A 540 32.56 -21.16 -3.61
C VAL A 540 31.32 -21.45 -2.78
N VAL A 541 30.68 -20.38 -2.30
CA VAL A 541 29.36 -20.45 -1.69
C VAL A 541 28.33 -20.01 -2.73
N VAL A 542 27.29 -20.82 -2.93
CA VAL A 542 26.17 -20.51 -3.81
C VAL A 542 25.13 -19.72 -3.02
N THR A 543 24.66 -18.61 -3.58
CA THR A 543 23.54 -17.79 -3.08
C THR A 543 22.45 -17.76 -4.13
N ASP A 544 21.51 -18.69 -4.05
CA ASP A 544 20.36 -18.73 -4.96
C ASP A 544 19.15 -18.04 -4.33
N SER A 545 18.24 -17.51 -5.13
CA SER A 545 17.00 -16.91 -4.66
C SER A 545 15.95 -17.95 -4.27
N GLU A 546 14.88 -17.52 -3.56
CA GLU A 546 13.71 -18.37 -3.28
C GLU A 546 13.08 -18.94 -4.57
N ASP A 547 13.21 -18.23 -5.68
CA ASP A 547 12.72 -18.64 -7.00
C ASP A 547 13.64 -19.63 -7.73
N HIS A 548 14.76 -20.04 -7.09
CA HIS A 548 15.74 -20.96 -7.66
C HIS A 548 16.24 -20.54 -9.05
N LEU A 549 16.81 -19.34 -9.14
CA LEU A 549 17.25 -18.72 -10.40
C LEU A 549 18.24 -19.61 -11.17
N LEU A 550 19.17 -20.27 -10.46
CA LEU A 550 20.12 -21.19 -11.09
C LEU A 550 19.44 -22.37 -11.78
N SER A 551 18.39 -22.91 -11.16
CA SER A 551 17.61 -23.99 -11.75
C SER A 551 16.69 -23.49 -12.87
N MET A 552 16.10 -22.30 -12.68
CA MET A 552 15.15 -21.73 -13.63
C MET A 552 15.84 -21.25 -14.91
N PHE A 553 16.97 -20.55 -14.79
CA PHE A 553 17.64 -19.94 -15.94
C PHE A 553 18.70 -20.86 -16.57
N TYR A 554 19.49 -21.58 -15.76
CA TYR A 554 20.64 -22.33 -16.23
C TYR A 554 20.48 -23.85 -16.15
N GLY A 555 19.29 -24.33 -15.76
CA GLY A 555 19.01 -25.77 -15.58
C GLY A 555 19.91 -26.43 -14.55
N TYR A 556 20.52 -25.67 -13.65
CA TYR A 556 21.47 -26.14 -12.66
C TYR A 556 20.89 -26.04 -11.25
N THR A 557 20.79 -27.17 -10.57
CA THR A 557 20.42 -27.23 -9.15
C THR A 557 21.68 -27.50 -8.34
N PRO A 558 22.16 -26.51 -7.53
CA PRO A 558 23.42 -26.63 -6.83
C PRO A 558 23.38 -27.73 -5.75
N ALA A 559 24.48 -28.48 -5.65
CA ALA A 559 24.72 -29.41 -4.57
C ALA A 559 26.14 -29.26 -4.03
N VAL A 560 26.30 -29.43 -2.72
CA VAL A 560 27.62 -29.39 -2.09
C VAL A 560 28.48 -30.54 -2.66
N GLY A 561 29.67 -30.18 -3.17
CA GLY A 561 30.60 -31.07 -3.83
C GLY A 561 30.52 -31.04 -5.36
N ASP A 562 29.62 -30.28 -5.95
CA ASP A 562 29.60 -30.05 -7.37
C ASP A 562 30.86 -29.32 -7.84
N VAL A 563 31.36 -29.69 -9.03
CA VAL A 563 32.52 -29.04 -9.63
C VAL A 563 32.06 -28.33 -10.90
N LEU A 564 32.27 -27.03 -10.94
CA LEU A 564 32.00 -26.16 -12.08
C LEU A 564 33.31 -25.64 -12.67
N THR A 565 33.29 -25.24 -13.94
CA THR A 565 34.44 -24.58 -14.57
C THR A 565 34.15 -23.09 -14.68
N PHE A 566 35.00 -22.27 -14.06
CA PHE A 566 35.00 -20.82 -14.21
C PHE A 566 36.11 -20.44 -15.18
N GLU A 567 35.78 -19.77 -16.25
CA GLU A 567 36.72 -19.31 -17.27
C GLU A 567 36.80 -17.80 -17.23
N SER A 568 38.01 -17.25 -16.95
CA SER A 568 38.21 -15.80 -17.00
C SER A 568 37.96 -15.26 -18.42
N MET A 569 37.68 -13.95 -18.56
CA MET A 569 37.49 -13.33 -19.88
C MET A 569 38.77 -13.37 -20.73
N ASP A 570 39.94 -13.64 -20.14
CA ASP A 570 41.23 -13.84 -20.80
C ASP A 570 41.44 -15.32 -21.21
N GLY A 571 40.45 -16.21 -20.98
CA GLY A 571 40.47 -17.61 -21.39
C GLY A 571 41.16 -18.57 -20.41
N LYS A 572 41.42 -18.19 -19.17
CA LYS A 572 41.97 -19.06 -18.12
C LYS A 572 40.85 -19.81 -17.42
N ALA A 573 40.80 -21.13 -17.56
CA ALA A 573 39.79 -21.99 -16.91
C ALA A 573 40.31 -22.50 -15.54
N ILE A 574 39.46 -22.48 -14.53
CA ILE A 574 39.69 -22.99 -13.16
C ILE A 574 38.53 -23.90 -12.79
N GLU A 575 38.83 -25.06 -12.22
CA GLU A 575 37.82 -25.90 -11.59
C GLU A 575 37.50 -25.36 -10.18
N VAL A 576 36.20 -25.18 -9.91
CA VAL A 576 35.68 -24.57 -8.70
C VAL A 576 34.71 -25.53 -8.05
N THR A 577 34.79 -25.74 -6.74
CA THR A 577 33.93 -26.66 -6.00
C THR A 577 32.87 -25.90 -5.20
N VAL A 578 31.61 -26.28 -5.33
CA VAL A 578 30.52 -25.76 -4.48
C VAL A 578 30.70 -26.36 -3.07
N MET A 579 31.06 -25.54 -2.09
CA MET A 579 31.32 -25.99 -0.73
C MET A 579 30.22 -25.56 0.25
N GLY A 580 29.46 -24.52 -0.06
CA GLY A 580 28.35 -24.05 0.74
C GLY A 580 27.17 -23.60 -0.14
N ILE A 581 25.96 -23.71 0.42
CA ILE A 581 24.73 -23.16 -0.16
C ILE A 581 24.11 -22.26 0.91
N ALA A 582 24.01 -20.98 0.62
CA ALA A 582 23.44 -20.00 1.52
C ALA A 582 21.91 -19.96 1.43
N LYS A 583 21.26 -19.50 2.50
CA LYS A 583 19.82 -19.24 2.51
C LYS A 583 19.48 -18.09 1.57
N PRO A 584 18.32 -18.11 0.90
CA PRO A 584 17.91 -17.06 -0.03
C PRO A 584 17.83 -15.66 0.59
N SER A 585 17.58 -15.58 1.90
CA SER A 585 17.49 -14.32 2.64
C SER A 585 18.82 -13.55 2.78
N VAL A 586 19.95 -14.17 2.44
CA VAL A 586 21.29 -13.57 2.59
C VAL A 586 21.64 -12.64 1.44
N THR A 587 20.95 -12.72 0.32
CA THR A 587 21.24 -11.94 -0.90
C THR A 587 20.91 -10.45 -0.79
N SER A 588 20.08 -10.04 0.17
CA SER A 588 19.71 -8.64 0.39
C SER A 588 20.64 -7.96 1.39
N GLY A 589 21.37 -6.95 0.96
CA GLY A 589 22.12 -6.05 1.84
C GLY A 589 23.66 -6.08 1.71
N THR A 590 24.23 -6.96 0.89
CA THR A 590 25.69 -7.01 0.70
C THR A 590 26.22 -5.97 -0.30
N GLY A 591 25.32 -5.29 -1.06
CA GLY A 591 25.73 -4.39 -2.15
C GLY A 591 26.40 -5.12 -3.34
N ALA A 592 26.77 -6.37 -3.17
CA ALA A 592 27.43 -7.20 -4.17
C ALA A 592 26.48 -8.36 -4.55
N TRP A 593 25.75 -8.20 -5.63
CA TRP A 593 24.80 -9.17 -6.14
C TRP A 593 25.50 -10.23 -6.98
N GLY A 594 25.43 -11.50 -6.56
CA GLY A 594 25.98 -12.62 -7.33
C GLY A 594 25.44 -13.97 -6.85
N LEU A 595 25.30 -14.87 -7.79
CA LEU A 595 24.87 -16.26 -7.53
C LEU A 595 25.95 -17.12 -6.85
N PHE A 596 27.19 -16.66 -6.88
CA PHE A 596 28.34 -17.32 -6.26
C PHE A 596 29.19 -16.29 -5.53
N THR A 597 29.64 -16.62 -4.33
CA THR A 597 30.60 -15.83 -3.56
C THR A 597 31.96 -16.49 -3.62
N LEU A 598 33.00 -15.73 -3.97
CA LEU A 598 34.37 -16.14 -4.13
C LEU A 598 35.27 -15.63 -3.01
N THR A 599 36.38 -16.31 -2.77
CA THR A 599 37.45 -15.77 -1.94
C THR A 599 38.44 -14.90 -2.77
N GLU A 600 39.23 -14.06 -2.11
CA GLU A 600 40.25 -13.23 -2.76
C GLU A 600 41.26 -14.10 -3.53
N GLU A 601 41.69 -15.26 -2.95
CA GLU A 601 42.64 -16.16 -3.60
C GLU A 601 42.12 -16.75 -4.89
N LEU A 602 40.80 -17.06 -4.98
CA LEU A 602 40.20 -17.57 -6.21
C LEU A 602 40.09 -16.45 -7.26
N ALA A 603 39.76 -15.23 -6.83
CA ALA A 603 39.72 -14.06 -7.71
C ALA A 603 41.15 -13.73 -8.25
N ASP A 604 42.20 -13.84 -7.41
CA ASP A 604 43.61 -13.70 -7.81
C ASP A 604 44.01 -14.76 -8.82
N GLN A 605 43.51 -15.97 -8.65
CA GLN A 605 43.77 -17.01 -9.63
C GLN A 605 43.11 -16.73 -11.00
N LEU A 606 41.93 -16.16 -11.01
CA LEU A 606 41.24 -15.77 -12.26
C LEU A 606 41.98 -14.62 -12.97
N TYR A 607 42.37 -13.58 -12.22
CA TYR A 607 42.98 -12.37 -12.76
C TYR A 607 44.17 -11.93 -11.88
N PRO A 608 45.34 -12.52 -12.08
CA PRO A 608 46.53 -12.21 -11.27
C PRO A 608 47.15 -10.84 -11.56
N ASP A 609 46.70 -10.14 -12.57
CA ASP A 609 47.12 -8.80 -13.00
C ASP A 609 46.24 -7.68 -12.46
N ILE A 610 45.16 -8.00 -11.78
CA ILE A 610 44.21 -7.03 -11.18
C ILE A 610 44.54 -6.93 -9.68
N GLU A 611 45.12 -5.83 -9.25
CA GLU A 611 45.48 -5.57 -7.84
C GLU A 611 44.33 -4.95 -7.06
N ASN A 612 43.47 -4.12 -7.70
CA ASN A 612 42.34 -3.47 -7.08
C ASN A 612 41.04 -3.92 -7.75
N ARG A 613 40.21 -4.68 -7.02
CA ARG A 613 38.89 -5.19 -7.48
C ARG A 613 37.73 -4.47 -6.85
N GLU A 614 37.98 -3.41 -6.06
CA GLU A 614 36.91 -2.63 -5.46
C GLU A 614 35.98 -2.06 -6.55
N ALA A 615 34.76 -2.50 -6.53
CA ALA A 615 33.76 -2.12 -7.54
C ALA A 615 32.64 -1.25 -6.96
N VAL A 616 32.45 -1.33 -5.65
CA VAL A 616 31.41 -0.61 -4.92
C VAL A 616 31.99 -0.03 -3.64
N TRP A 617 31.76 1.26 -3.42
CA TRP A 617 32.00 1.94 -2.15
C TRP A 617 30.70 2.37 -1.51
N ASN A 618 30.47 1.93 -0.28
CA ASN A 618 29.41 2.41 0.57
C ASN A 618 29.93 3.52 1.46
N VAL A 619 29.57 4.75 1.16
CA VAL A 619 29.98 5.95 1.90
C VAL A 619 28.97 6.21 3.01
N HIS A 620 29.44 6.17 4.26
CA HIS A 620 28.65 6.49 5.44
C HIS A 620 28.87 7.92 5.87
N THR A 621 27.78 8.65 6.13
CA THR A 621 27.83 10.06 6.50
C THR A 621 27.05 10.32 7.79
N SER A 622 27.51 11.28 8.60
CA SER A 622 26.85 11.68 9.85
C SER A 622 25.52 12.40 9.64
N GLU A 623 25.36 13.04 8.50
CA GLU A 623 24.15 13.76 8.09
C GLU A 623 23.99 13.66 6.56
N ASP A 624 22.79 13.96 6.08
CA ASP A 624 22.49 14.06 4.64
C ASP A 624 22.06 15.50 4.34
N SER A 625 23.05 16.34 3.98
CA SER A 625 22.83 17.74 3.63
C SER A 625 23.15 18.01 2.16
N ASP A 626 22.47 18.99 1.56
CA ASP A 626 22.71 19.39 0.16
C ASP A 626 24.15 19.82 -0.08
N ALA A 627 24.79 20.44 0.92
CA ALA A 627 26.17 20.87 0.85
C ALA A 627 27.15 19.67 0.82
N LEU A 628 26.92 18.68 1.71
CA LEU A 628 27.70 17.44 1.75
C LEU A 628 27.56 16.66 0.43
N ARG A 629 26.31 16.52 -0.04
CA ARG A 629 26.03 15.90 -1.33
C ARG A 629 26.80 16.56 -2.48
N ALA A 630 26.69 17.90 -2.61
CA ALA A 630 27.39 18.63 -3.66
C ALA A 630 28.93 18.43 -3.58
N SER A 631 29.49 18.35 -2.37
CA SER A 631 30.93 18.07 -2.17
C SER A 631 31.30 16.66 -2.64
N ILE A 632 30.51 15.63 -2.27
CA ILE A 632 30.73 14.25 -2.71
C ILE A 632 30.63 14.15 -4.23
N PHE A 633 29.58 14.72 -4.81
CA PHE A 633 29.35 14.66 -6.26
C PHE A 633 30.42 15.43 -7.07
N SER A 634 31.02 16.48 -6.51
CA SER A 634 32.08 17.24 -7.19
C SER A 634 33.38 16.47 -7.35
N LEU A 635 33.67 15.49 -6.51
CA LEU A 635 34.86 14.64 -6.58
C LEU A 635 34.65 13.45 -7.55
N LEU A 636 33.44 13.06 -7.78
CA LEU A 636 33.11 11.84 -8.53
C LEU A 636 32.77 12.16 -9.99
N GLU A 637 33.64 12.89 -10.72
CA GLU A 637 33.40 13.34 -12.10
C GLU A 637 33.61 12.25 -13.18
N ASN A 638 34.17 11.08 -12.82
CA ASN A 638 34.43 10.01 -13.77
C ASN A 638 33.09 9.41 -14.30
N PRO A 639 32.83 9.41 -15.60
CA PRO A 639 31.56 8.93 -16.17
C PRO A 639 31.32 7.43 -16.00
N VAL A 640 32.35 6.65 -15.72
CA VAL A 640 32.26 5.21 -15.42
C VAL A 640 31.65 4.97 -14.04
N LEU A 641 31.77 5.96 -13.11
CA LEU A 641 31.22 5.85 -11.76
C LEU A 641 29.76 6.21 -11.71
N THR A 642 28.93 5.32 -11.20
CA THR A 642 27.55 5.55 -10.82
C THR A 642 27.48 5.93 -9.35
N VAL A 643 26.64 6.89 -9.00
CA VAL A 643 26.43 7.28 -7.60
C VAL A 643 24.94 7.20 -7.29
N PHE A 644 24.61 6.40 -6.30
CA PHE A 644 23.24 6.32 -5.79
C PHE A 644 23.19 6.90 -4.39
N SER A 645 22.21 7.76 -4.10
CA SER A 645 21.95 8.26 -2.75
C SER A 645 20.76 7.54 -2.16
N ARG A 646 20.88 7.11 -0.90
CA ARG A 646 19.77 6.51 -0.17
C ARG A 646 18.55 7.43 -0.08
N ALA A 647 18.80 8.73 0.10
CA ALA A 647 17.71 9.72 0.12
C ALA A 647 16.99 9.81 -1.23
N ASP A 648 17.72 9.76 -2.35
CA ASP A 648 17.10 9.77 -3.69
C ASP A 648 16.34 8.49 -3.96
N HIS A 649 16.86 7.36 -3.53
CA HIS A 649 16.17 6.07 -3.65
C HIS A 649 14.85 6.08 -2.84
N ALA A 650 14.90 6.57 -1.59
CA ALA A 650 13.71 6.74 -0.76
C ALA A 650 12.70 7.71 -1.38
N ALA A 651 13.16 8.84 -1.94
CA ALA A 651 12.29 9.81 -2.63
C ALA A 651 11.63 9.23 -3.90
N SER A 652 12.38 8.43 -4.66
CA SER A 652 11.86 7.69 -5.82
C SER A 652 10.75 6.71 -5.42
N LEU A 653 10.99 5.91 -4.37
CA LEU A 653 10.00 4.99 -3.80
C LEU A 653 8.77 5.75 -3.28
N GLU A 654 8.96 6.86 -2.59
CA GLU A 654 7.86 7.72 -2.11
C GLU A 654 7.02 8.24 -3.28
N SER A 655 7.65 8.69 -4.35
CA SER A 655 6.96 9.16 -5.56
C SER A 655 6.11 8.05 -6.19
N GLN A 656 6.64 6.84 -6.30
CA GLN A 656 5.90 5.67 -6.82
C GLN A 656 4.70 5.30 -5.91
N LEU A 657 4.89 5.34 -4.60
CA LEU A 657 3.84 5.01 -3.63
C LEU A 657 2.81 6.13 -3.44
N LYS A 658 3.12 7.38 -3.80
CA LYS A 658 2.26 8.57 -3.59
C LYS A 658 0.85 8.40 -4.19
N MET A 659 0.76 7.83 -5.38
CA MET A 659 -0.54 7.61 -6.04
C MET A 659 -1.37 6.57 -5.29
N MET A 660 -0.76 5.50 -4.81
CA MET A 660 -1.42 4.43 -4.07
C MET A 660 -1.87 4.93 -2.69
N THR A 661 -1.00 5.64 -1.97
CA THR A 661 -1.27 6.15 -0.62
C THR A 661 -2.33 7.24 -0.61
N ARG A 662 -2.42 8.12 -1.64
CA ARG A 662 -3.50 9.13 -1.78
C ARG A 662 -4.90 8.51 -1.70
N GLY A 663 -5.11 7.37 -2.36
CA GLY A 663 -6.39 6.64 -2.31
C GLY A 663 -6.71 6.11 -0.92
N VAL A 664 -5.73 5.56 -0.22
CA VAL A 664 -5.87 5.05 1.15
C VAL A 664 -6.14 6.18 2.14
N TYR A 665 -5.43 7.32 2.04
CA TYR A 665 -5.70 8.50 2.88
C TYR A 665 -7.11 9.04 2.69
N LEU A 666 -7.65 9.04 1.47
CA LEU A 666 -9.03 9.45 1.22
C LEU A 666 -10.04 8.52 1.90
N LEU A 667 -9.79 7.21 1.87
CA LEU A 667 -10.61 6.22 2.58
C LEU A 667 -10.48 6.38 4.11
N LEU A 668 -9.28 6.65 4.63
CA LEU A 668 -9.06 6.95 6.05
C LEU A 668 -9.81 8.21 6.50
N ALA A 669 -9.75 9.27 5.71
CA ALA A 669 -10.52 10.50 5.98
C ALA A 669 -12.02 10.23 6.01
N PHE A 670 -12.52 9.38 5.11
CA PHE A 670 -13.92 8.97 5.12
C PHE A 670 -14.28 8.13 6.35
N LEU A 671 -13.45 7.16 6.74
CA LEU A 671 -13.61 6.36 7.97
C LEU A 671 -13.62 7.26 9.21
N PHE A 672 -12.75 8.27 9.23
CA PHE A 672 -12.70 9.27 10.29
C PHE A 672 -14.03 10.03 10.40
N VAL A 673 -14.55 10.57 9.31
CA VAL A 673 -15.85 11.25 9.27
C VAL A 673 -16.97 10.30 9.69
N PHE A 674 -16.96 9.05 9.20
CA PHE A 674 -17.93 8.03 9.60
C PHE A 674 -17.91 7.76 11.11
N SER A 675 -16.73 7.65 11.71
CA SER A 675 -16.59 7.46 13.17
C SER A 675 -17.16 8.66 13.96
N MET A 676 -16.87 9.90 13.52
CA MET A 676 -17.38 11.09 14.16
C MET A 676 -18.91 11.21 14.08
N VAL A 677 -19.47 10.94 12.91
CA VAL A 677 -20.94 10.95 12.73
C VAL A 677 -21.60 9.85 13.55
N ASN A 678 -21.00 8.65 13.62
CA ASN A 678 -21.51 7.54 14.44
C ASN A 678 -21.52 7.92 15.94
N LEU A 679 -20.47 8.59 16.43
CA LEU A 679 -20.39 9.10 17.80
C LEU A 679 -21.53 10.09 18.07
N VAL A 680 -21.68 11.13 17.23
CA VAL A 680 -22.73 12.14 17.38
C VAL A 680 -24.11 11.51 17.37
N ASN A 681 -24.38 10.60 16.43
CA ASN A 681 -25.64 9.89 16.33
C ASN A 681 -25.94 9.07 17.59
N THR A 682 -24.96 8.35 18.08
CA THR A 682 -25.08 7.54 19.30
C THR A 682 -25.37 8.41 20.53
N LEU A 683 -24.62 9.48 20.72
CA LEU A 683 -24.80 10.41 21.85
C LEU A 683 -26.18 11.10 21.79
N MET A 684 -26.60 11.55 20.60
CA MET A 684 -27.90 12.19 20.39
C MET A 684 -29.06 11.23 20.66
N THR A 685 -28.97 10.02 20.15
CA THR A 685 -30.01 9.00 20.38
C THR A 685 -30.11 8.61 21.85
N ASN A 686 -28.97 8.53 22.57
CA ASN A 686 -28.95 8.30 24.01
C ASN A 686 -29.58 9.44 24.78
N LEU A 687 -29.31 10.69 24.38
CA LEU A 687 -29.91 11.89 25.00
C LEU A 687 -31.43 11.92 24.82
N LEU A 688 -31.89 11.72 23.58
CA LEU A 688 -33.31 11.70 23.26
C LEU A 688 -34.08 10.59 24.00
N ALA A 689 -33.49 9.41 24.10
CA ALA A 689 -34.13 8.28 24.80
C ALA A 689 -34.26 8.49 26.33
N ARG A 690 -33.55 9.45 26.90
CA ARG A 690 -33.49 9.69 28.35
C ARG A 690 -34.07 11.02 28.78
N GLN A 691 -34.72 11.77 27.88
CA GLN A 691 -35.30 13.08 28.18
C GLN A 691 -36.25 13.08 29.39
N GLN A 692 -37.06 12.04 29.49
CA GLN A 692 -38.02 11.89 30.58
C GLN A 692 -37.31 11.62 31.93
N GLU A 693 -36.32 10.76 31.96
CA GLU A 693 -35.50 10.48 33.15
C GLU A 693 -34.83 11.74 33.67
N LEU A 694 -34.29 12.55 32.76
CA LEU A 694 -33.68 13.85 33.09
C LEU A 694 -34.73 14.84 33.65
N GLY A 695 -35.96 14.80 33.13
CA GLY A 695 -37.06 15.61 33.67
C GLY A 695 -37.44 15.21 35.10
N ILE A 696 -37.55 13.92 35.37
CA ILE A 696 -37.83 13.38 36.72
C ILE A 696 -36.72 13.74 37.70
N LEU A 697 -35.44 13.59 37.31
CA LEU A 697 -34.30 13.97 38.18
C LEU A 697 -34.35 15.47 38.56
N GLN A 698 -34.73 16.31 37.61
CA GLN A 698 -34.90 17.74 37.90
C GLN A 698 -36.12 18.04 38.78
N SER A 699 -37.23 17.31 38.67
CA SER A 699 -38.40 17.49 39.53
C SER A 699 -38.14 17.00 40.98
N VAL A 700 -37.21 16.09 41.19
CA VAL A 700 -36.73 15.61 42.48
C VAL A 700 -35.71 16.55 43.13
N GLY A 701 -35.30 17.64 42.39
CA GLY A 701 -34.43 18.68 42.93
C GLY A 701 -33.01 18.75 42.35
N MET A 702 -32.73 17.98 41.33
CA MET A 702 -31.42 18.06 40.63
C MET A 702 -31.31 19.37 39.85
N THR A 703 -30.28 20.16 40.11
CA THR A 703 -30.07 21.43 39.42
C THR A 703 -29.66 21.21 37.97
N GLY A 704 -29.98 22.18 37.09
CA GLY A 704 -29.57 22.12 35.67
C GLY A 704 -28.05 22.06 35.48
N LYS A 705 -27.24 22.60 36.42
CA LYS A 705 -25.78 22.49 36.42
C LYS A 705 -25.32 21.03 36.70
N GLN A 706 -25.99 20.34 37.61
CA GLN A 706 -25.67 18.94 37.96
C GLN A 706 -26.03 18.01 36.82
N VAL A 707 -27.19 18.19 36.15
CA VAL A 707 -27.58 17.45 34.97
C VAL A 707 -26.54 17.65 33.83
N SER A 708 -26.11 18.90 33.61
CA SER A 708 -25.10 19.20 32.60
C SER A 708 -23.78 18.50 32.87
N ARG A 709 -23.27 18.54 34.13
CA ARG A 709 -22.04 17.83 34.53
C ARG A 709 -22.15 16.33 34.37
N MET A 710 -23.30 15.74 34.66
CA MET A 710 -23.56 14.30 34.47
C MET A 710 -23.51 13.92 32.98
N LEU A 711 -24.18 14.72 32.10
CA LEU A 711 -24.15 14.48 30.66
C LEU A 711 -22.74 14.62 30.08
N ILE A 712 -21.98 15.63 30.51
CA ILE A 712 -20.59 15.79 30.09
C ILE A 712 -19.75 14.59 30.53
N ALA A 713 -19.89 14.13 31.77
CA ALA A 713 -19.18 12.98 32.29
C ALA A 713 -19.51 11.70 31.50
N GLU A 714 -20.78 11.50 31.12
CA GLU A 714 -21.20 10.39 30.26
C GLU A 714 -20.55 10.48 28.87
N CYS A 715 -20.57 11.65 28.25
CA CYS A 715 -19.95 11.84 26.93
C CYS A 715 -18.44 11.57 26.95
N LEU A 716 -17.72 12.08 27.93
CA LEU A 716 -16.28 11.86 28.12
C LEU A 716 -15.95 10.40 28.38
N TRP A 717 -16.80 9.69 29.13
CA TRP A 717 -16.61 8.29 29.39
C TRP A 717 -16.77 7.45 28.10
N TYR A 718 -17.79 7.73 27.27
CA TYR A 718 -17.94 7.09 25.95
C TYR A 718 -16.71 7.35 25.08
N ALA A 719 -16.26 8.60 25.01
CA ALA A 719 -15.08 8.97 24.25
C ALA A 719 -13.82 8.24 24.75
N GLY A 720 -13.58 8.25 26.08
CA GLY A 720 -12.40 7.58 26.68
C GLY A 720 -12.36 6.08 26.42
N VAL A 721 -13.50 5.38 26.60
CA VAL A 721 -13.56 3.94 26.31
C VAL A 721 -13.43 3.69 24.81
N THR A 722 -13.99 4.52 23.95
CA THR A 722 -13.82 4.42 22.49
C THR A 722 -12.36 4.54 22.11
N VAL A 723 -11.64 5.55 22.64
CA VAL A 723 -10.20 5.71 22.42
C VAL A 723 -9.43 4.47 22.86
N PHE A 724 -9.70 4.01 24.09
CA PHE A 724 -9.02 2.83 24.65
C PHE A 724 -9.22 1.58 23.78
N LEU A 725 -10.44 1.33 23.31
CA LEU A 725 -10.73 0.21 22.42
C LEU A 725 -10.08 0.40 21.03
N SER A 726 -10.15 1.60 20.46
CA SER A 726 -9.63 1.92 19.14
C SER A 726 -8.11 1.78 19.11
N VAL A 727 -7.41 2.37 20.09
CA VAL A 727 -5.96 2.34 20.17
C VAL A 727 -5.45 0.95 20.57
N GLY A 728 -6.05 0.33 21.60
CA GLY A 728 -5.61 -0.95 22.10
C GLY A 728 -5.84 -2.10 21.10
N ILE A 729 -7.09 -2.25 20.65
CA ILE A 729 -7.42 -3.34 19.71
C ILE A 729 -6.93 -3.00 18.30
N GLY A 730 -7.05 -1.73 17.87
CA GLY A 730 -6.60 -1.29 16.55
C GLY A 730 -5.11 -1.41 16.37
N GLY A 731 -4.31 -1.07 17.39
CA GLY A 731 -2.86 -1.24 17.36
C GLY A 731 -2.43 -2.71 17.28
N ILE A 732 -3.09 -3.59 18.08
CA ILE A 732 -2.82 -5.04 18.02
C ILE A 732 -3.20 -5.62 16.65
N LEU A 733 -4.37 -5.28 16.12
CA LEU A 733 -4.77 -5.72 14.80
C LEU A 733 -3.87 -5.14 13.70
N GLY A 734 -3.43 -3.88 13.85
CA GLY A 734 -2.45 -3.27 12.96
C GLY A 734 -1.16 -4.08 12.90
N TRP A 735 -0.62 -4.45 14.06
CA TRP A 735 0.57 -5.29 14.15
C TRP A 735 0.39 -6.68 13.51
N ILE A 736 -0.78 -7.32 13.72
CA ILE A 736 -1.08 -8.61 13.09
C ILE A 736 -1.17 -8.48 11.57
N PHE A 737 -1.83 -7.43 11.06
CA PHE A 737 -1.94 -7.20 9.62
C PHE A 737 -0.59 -6.89 8.99
N ASP A 738 0.24 -6.13 9.68
CA ASP A 738 1.59 -5.79 9.27
C ASP A 738 2.44 -7.05 9.11
N TYR A 739 2.45 -7.92 10.13
CA TYR A 739 3.11 -9.23 10.08
C TYR A 739 2.60 -10.10 8.92
N VAL A 740 1.28 -10.12 8.69
CA VAL A 740 0.69 -10.89 7.59
C VAL A 740 1.09 -10.33 6.23
N ILE A 741 1.10 -8.99 6.05
CA ILE A 741 1.48 -8.36 4.78
C ILE A 741 2.97 -8.56 4.50
N SER A 742 3.83 -8.46 5.52
CA SER A 742 5.27 -8.73 5.40
C SER A 742 5.54 -10.17 4.92
N SER A 743 4.74 -11.14 5.38
CA SER A 743 4.89 -12.54 4.94
C SER A 743 4.59 -12.77 3.45
N PHE A 744 4.01 -11.79 2.75
CA PHE A 744 3.80 -11.84 1.30
C PHE A 744 4.90 -11.13 0.49
N ASN A 745 5.86 -10.51 1.15
CA ASN A 745 7.00 -9.80 0.56
C ASN A 745 6.65 -8.80 -0.57
N ILE A 746 5.44 -8.21 -0.51
CA ILE A 746 4.96 -7.25 -1.54
C ILE A 746 5.66 -5.88 -1.40
N PHE A 747 6.03 -5.51 -0.18
CA PHE A 747 6.63 -4.22 0.18
C PHE A 747 7.94 -4.39 0.98
N GLY A 748 8.62 -5.55 0.86
CA GLY A 748 9.73 -5.90 1.73
C GLY A 748 9.29 -6.20 3.17
N GLU A 749 10.22 -6.23 4.12
CA GLU A 749 9.90 -6.36 5.53
C GLU A 749 9.28 -5.06 6.08
N LEU A 750 7.96 -5.09 6.29
CA LEU A 750 7.28 -3.97 6.93
C LEU A 750 7.69 -3.88 8.39
N SER A 751 8.17 -2.74 8.80
CA SER A 751 8.43 -2.49 10.22
C SER A 751 7.22 -1.83 10.86
N TYR A 752 6.65 -2.49 11.86
CA TYR A 752 5.54 -1.94 12.61
C TYR A 752 5.81 -0.51 13.08
N GLN A 753 5.01 0.45 12.58
CA GLN A 753 4.99 1.82 13.05
C GLN A 753 3.60 2.18 13.56
N PHE A 754 3.54 2.49 14.87
CA PHE A 754 2.29 2.95 15.45
C PHE A 754 1.91 4.34 14.90
N PRO A 755 0.67 4.54 14.37
CA PRO A 755 0.23 5.78 13.75
C PRO A 755 -0.04 6.86 14.80
N LEU A 756 1.03 7.44 15.38
CA LEU A 756 0.92 8.38 16.48
C LEU A 756 0.16 9.64 16.09
N MET A 757 0.49 10.22 14.93
CA MET A 757 -0.10 11.49 14.46
C MET A 757 -1.59 11.34 14.17
N GLU A 758 -1.97 10.30 13.41
CA GLU A 758 -3.36 9.98 13.06
C GLU A 758 -4.18 9.67 14.32
N THR A 759 -3.58 8.95 15.27
CA THR A 759 -4.20 8.64 16.55
C THR A 759 -4.42 9.90 17.38
N VAL A 760 -3.44 10.81 17.47
CA VAL A 760 -3.57 12.08 18.17
C VAL A 760 -4.66 12.95 17.52
N VAL A 761 -4.66 13.07 16.19
CA VAL A 761 -5.70 13.79 15.44
C VAL A 761 -7.07 13.18 15.69
N PHE A 762 -7.19 11.87 15.68
CA PHE A 762 -8.44 11.16 15.98
C PHE A 762 -8.93 11.43 17.39
N VAL A 763 -8.07 11.36 18.41
CA VAL A 763 -8.40 11.63 19.81
C VAL A 763 -8.83 13.07 20.00
N LEU A 764 -8.08 14.04 19.45
CA LEU A 764 -8.41 15.45 19.54
C LEU A 764 -9.76 15.76 18.88
N ALA A 765 -10.00 15.24 17.68
CA ALA A 765 -11.28 15.41 17.01
C ALA A 765 -12.44 14.81 17.81
N LEU A 766 -12.23 13.62 18.38
CA LEU A 766 -13.21 12.94 19.20
C LEU A 766 -13.55 13.77 20.47
N LEU A 767 -12.55 14.38 21.09
CA LEU A 767 -12.73 15.29 22.22
C LEU A 767 -13.45 16.58 21.80
N VAL A 768 -13.11 17.18 20.67
CA VAL A 768 -13.77 18.38 20.13
C VAL A 768 -15.24 18.09 19.81
N VAL A 769 -15.52 17.00 19.09
CA VAL A 769 -16.90 16.59 18.75
C VAL A 769 -17.70 16.30 20.02
N THR A 770 -17.11 15.60 20.98
CA THR A 770 -17.74 15.32 22.29
C THR A 770 -18.00 16.62 23.06
N GLY A 771 -17.08 17.56 23.03
CA GLY A 771 -17.23 18.89 23.64
C GLY A 771 -18.36 19.70 23.01
N ILE A 772 -18.39 19.81 21.68
CA ILE A 772 -19.46 20.48 20.93
C ILE A 772 -20.80 19.81 21.23
N PHE A 773 -20.86 18.49 21.18
CA PHE A 773 -22.07 17.75 21.49
C PHE A 773 -22.54 17.98 22.92
N SER A 774 -21.65 18.03 23.91
CA SER A 774 -21.95 18.33 25.30
C SER A 774 -22.61 19.70 25.46
N VAL A 775 -22.09 20.71 24.76
CA VAL A 775 -22.68 22.08 24.74
C VAL A 775 -24.09 22.06 24.12
N VAL A 776 -24.26 21.33 22.98
CA VAL A 776 -25.55 21.18 22.31
C VAL A 776 -26.55 20.44 23.22
N ALA A 777 -26.13 19.36 23.86
CA ALA A 777 -26.95 18.57 24.78
C ALA A 777 -27.42 19.40 25.99
N VAL A 778 -26.52 20.22 26.56
CA VAL A 778 -26.85 21.13 27.66
C VAL A 778 -27.84 22.23 27.20
N ARG A 779 -27.60 22.86 26.04
CA ARG A 779 -28.50 23.86 25.46
C ARG A 779 -29.89 23.26 25.14
N TYR A 780 -29.91 22.06 24.56
CA TYR A 780 -31.14 21.37 24.27
C TYR A 780 -31.91 21.00 25.55
N SER A 781 -31.19 20.53 26.57
CA SER A 781 -31.78 20.23 27.87
C SER A 781 -32.35 21.51 28.58
N LYS A 782 -31.83 22.67 28.35
CA LYS A 782 -32.32 23.95 28.94
C LYS A 782 -33.53 24.49 28.19
N ARG A 783 -33.71 24.24 26.90
CA ARG A 783 -34.79 24.80 26.07
C ARG A 783 -36.17 24.18 26.34
N LEU A 784 -36.25 22.95 26.85
CA LEU A 784 -37.50 22.27 27.14
C LEU A 784 -37.93 22.60 28.58
N SER A 785 -39.14 23.15 28.76
CA SER A 785 -39.72 23.41 30.09
C SER A 785 -39.94 22.06 30.82
N LEU A 786 -39.87 22.10 32.16
CA LEU A 786 -40.15 20.91 33.00
C LEU A 786 -41.49 20.28 32.68
N VAL A 787 -42.52 21.15 32.45
CA VAL A 787 -43.87 20.75 32.09
C VAL A 787 -43.92 20.03 30.71
N GLU A 788 -43.20 20.54 29.69
CA GLU A 788 -43.11 19.91 28.37
C GLU A 788 -42.43 18.56 28.40
N ARG A 789 -41.37 18.38 29.22
CA ARG A 789 -40.68 17.10 29.40
C ARG A 789 -41.53 16.06 30.10
N ILE A 790 -42.47 16.49 30.97
CA ILE A 790 -43.43 15.62 31.65
C ILE A 790 -44.67 15.40 30.78
N LYS A 791 -45.13 16.43 30.06
CA LYS A 791 -46.28 16.39 29.14
C LYS A 791 -46.06 15.56 27.86
N THR A 792 -44.85 15.26 27.46
CA THR A 792 -44.61 14.20 26.45
C THR A 792 -45.06 12.81 26.93
N MET A 793 -45.84 12.78 28.06
CA MET A 793 -46.54 11.61 28.58
C MET A 793 -47.94 11.44 27.97
N ASP A 794 -48.56 12.45 27.43
CA ASP A 794 -49.86 12.38 26.74
C ASP A 794 -49.61 12.35 25.22
#